data_2bc9a62bf3d720daf6c16a6800082b9b
#
_entry.id   2bc9a62bf3d720daf6c16a6800082b9b
#
_cell.length_a   1.000
_cell.length_b   1.000
_cell.length_c   1.000
_cell.angle_alpha   90.00
_cell.angle_beta   90.00
_cell.angle_gamma   90.00
#
_symmetry.space_group_name_H-M   'P 1'
#
loop_
_entity.id
_entity.type
_entity.pdbx_description
1 polymer ?
#
loop_
_entity_poly.entity_id
_entity_poly.type
_entity_poly.pdbx_seq_one_letter_code
_entity_poly.pdbx_strand_id
1 'polypeptide(L)'
;MKILLDKNWTVAGSWPFTVLQGASVETGARFSGVTPRIPAKVPGSVYDDLLRAGLIEDPYYECNSVKCEWVANRFWSYQTTFQKPETNGKRVRLVLKGVDYHAHVYLNDRKIAEHVGMYVPSVTDVTDLLREGENCLTVVLENAPDEMGQIGYTSRTFTQKARFGYKWDFATRLVNLGLYDIVYLDIADDPLCDLFVRTTKDGEVKITAQNKTLSAVLSFEGKELASGETENGELILKIEAPKLWYPNGYGEQMLYDLVIRTTDDEKAMKVGFRTLTYQKPVCNTEDVLPYVPVFNGKEIFIKGVNMTPLDHMYGCVTRERYKKLLLLAKKANVNLIRVWGGGIIEKEDFYDLCDEYGIMVWQEFIQSSSGIDNIPSKRPEFLELAAKTARAAVTEKRNHTSLAYWSGGNELMSENDKPSTFADENLAMLKAIADELDPDILMLPTSASGPHEWFDPDHPEENQDIHGPWTYGGVEEHYALYNRSTIMLHSEFGVDGVSNLSSLLTVLAPQNRRPASVRDNFTWRHHGEWWDTYGVREKPLFGEIDDLETLVKLSQYLQAEGIRYAIEAHRRRSDSAAPARLAEGELFAFKKQASIGSIVWQINEPWPCTACTSMVDYYMDPKLALSFFRDAEDPLHVSMRYDKLVWQKGETFEGYVFTNDDNGEGFDRVSVRAYSDSGEITPTLEGNKVSFQTPEAGEGFTVVCSLFKGNEEKKSVYTFLYTDEEGKAYRAPLLKAYDAYEKRDLK
;
A
#
# COMPACT_ATOMS: atom_id res chain seq x y z
N MET A 1 -31.66 -4.93 -10.19
CA MET A 1 -31.39 -6.18 -9.44
C MET A 1 -30.12 -6.81 -9.97
N LYS A 2 -29.14 -7.17 -9.09
CA LYS A 2 -27.88 -7.81 -9.49
C LYS A 2 -27.85 -9.26 -9.09
N ILE A 3 -27.49 -10.15 -10.03
CA ILE A 3 -27.38 -11.59 -9.82
C ILE A 3 -25.94 -12.01 -10.08
N LEU A 4 -25.22 -12.43 -9.03
CA LEU A 4 -23.84 -12.89 -9.13
C LEU A 4 -23.76 -14.21 -9.88
N LEU A 5 -22.80 -14.30 -10.81
CA LEU A 5 -22.42 -15.55 -11.49
C LEU A 5 -21.11 -16.05 -10.85
N ASP A 6 -21.21 -16.56 -9.63
CA ASP A 6 -20.06 -16.98 -8.79
C ASP A 6 -19.93 -18.51 -8.65
N LYS A 7 -20.81 -19.29 -9.30
CA LYS A 7 -20.90 -20.75 -9.13
C LYS A 7 -20.61 -21.50 -10.42
N ASN A 8 -20.22 -22.76 -10.26
CA ASN A 8 -20.05 -23.74 -11.33
C ASN A 8 -19.06 -23.33 -12.44
N TRP A 9 -18.12 -22.45 -12.11
CA TRP A 9 -17.07 -22.10 -13.04
C TRP A 9 -16.10 -23.24 -13.27
N THR A 10 -15.66 -23.37 -14.51
CA THR A 10 -14.59 -24.27 -14.94
C THR A 10 -13.62 -23.52 -15.82
N VAL A 11 -12.37 -23.96 -15.88
CA VAL A 11 -11.34 -23.38 -16.74
C VAL A 11 -10.55 -24.47 -17.45
N ALA A 12 -10.11 -24.20 -18.69
CA ALA A 12 -9.22 -25.07 -19.45
C ALA A 12 -8.19 -24.21 -20.21
N GLY A 13 -6.93 -24.63 -20.19
CA GLY A 13 -5.85 -24.03 -20.95
C GLY A 13 -5.73 -24.62 -22.36
N SER A 14 -5.43 -23.77 -23.32
CA SER A 14 -5.16 -24.16 -24.71
C SER A 14 -3.93 -23.45 -25.28
N TRP A 15 -3.46 -23.93 -26.40
CA TRP A 15 -2.49 -23.14 -27.18
C TRP A 15 -3.14 -21.82 -27.64
N PRO A 16 -2.35 -20.75 -27.79
CA PRO A 16 -2.85 -19.47 -28.29
C PRO A 16 -3.65 -19.65 -29.60
N PHE A 17 -4.74 -18.93 -29.71
CA PHE A 17 -5.68 -18.88 -30.84
C PHE A 17 -6.47 -20.18 -31.14
N THR A 18 -6.03 -21.34 -30.66
CA THR A 18 -6.64 -22.65 -31.00
C THR A 18 -8.11 -22.71 -30.62
N VAL A 19 -8.47 -22.24 -29.44
CA VAL A 19 -9.85 -22.22 -28.93
C VAL A 19 -10.75 -21.30 -29.75
N LEU A 20 -10.19 -20.25 -30.35
CA LEU A 20 -10.92 -19.31 -31.20
C LEU A 20 -11.18 -19.86 -32.61
N GLN A 21 -10.31 -20.75 -33.08
CA GLN A 21 -10.47 -21.40 -34.39
C GLN A 21 -11.51 -22.53 -34.40
N GLY A 22 -11.72 -23.17 -33.23
CA GLY A 22 -12.62 -24.30 -33.08
C GLY A 22 -12.05 -25.60 -33.62
N ALA A 23 -12.49 -26.06 -34.80
CA ALA A 23 -11.98 -27.27 -35.43
C ALA A 23 -10.80 -26.96 -36.37
N SER A 24 -9.86 -27.90 -36.47
CA SER A 24 -8.78 -27.81 -37.45
C SER A 24 -9.33 -27.89 -38.87
N VAL A 25 -8.94 -26.96 -39.74
CA VAL A 25 -9.30 -26.93 -41.15
C VAL A 25 -8.77 -28.16 -41.89
N GLU A 26 -7.58 -28.64 -41.52
CA GLU A 26 -6.91 -29.75 -42.20
C GLU A 26 -7.41 -31.13 -41.77
N THR A 27 -7.68 -31.29 -40.49
CA THR A 27 -8.07 -32.60 -39.92
C THR A 27 -9.55 -32.68 -39.56
N GLY A 28 -10.27 -31.56 -39.51
CA GLY A 28 -11.65 -31.50 -39.02
C GLY A 28 -11.78 -31.80 -37.52
N ALA A 29 -10.67 -32.03 -36.82
CA ALA A 29 -10.65 -32.38 -35.42
C ALA A 29 -10.70 -31.12 -34.56
N ARG A 30 -11.47 -31.15 -33.47
CA ARG A 30 -11.38 -30.14 -32.42
C ARG A 30 -10.10 -30.31 -31.66
N PHE A 31 -9.43 -29.21 -31.34
CA PHE A 31 -8.26 -29.26 -30.48
C PHE A 31 -8.64 -29.68 -29.06
N SER A 32 -7.90 -30.63 -28.52
CA SER A 32 -7.84 -30.86 -27.08
C SER A 32 -7.09 -29.71 -26.42
N GLY A 33 -7.48 -29.28 -25.24
CA GLY A 33 -6.74 -28.26 -24.49
C GLY A 33 -5.34 -28.74 -24.06
N VAL A 34 -4.53 -27.82 -23.61
CA VAL A 34 -3.24 -28.11 -22.95
C VAL A 34 -3.49 -28.72 -21.56
N THR A 35 -4.59 -28.32 -20.90
CA THR A 35 -5.04 -28.89 -19.63
C THR A 35 -6.42 -29.51 -19.79
N PRO A 36 -6.80 -30.47 -18.93
CA PRO A 36 -8.20 -30.84 -18.79
C PRO A 36 -9.01 -29.63 -18.32
N ARG A 37 -10.34 -29.67 -18.50
CA ARG A 37 -11.23 -28.69 -17.89
C ARG A 37 -11.36 -29.00 -16.42
N ILE A 38 -11.02 -28.05 -15.56
CA ILE A 38 -10.95 -28.15 -14.11
C ILE A 38 -11.95 -27.18 -13.45
N PRO A 39 -12.40 -27.42 -12.20
CA PRO A 39 -13.16 -26.43 -11.44
C PRO A 39 -12.37 -25.13 -11.27
N ALA A 40 -13.05 -23.99 -11.44
CA ALA A 40 -12.49 -22.64 -11.27
C ALA A 40 -13.25 -21.84 -10.21
N LYS A 41 -12.60 -20.82 -9.67
CA LYS A 41 -13.22 -19.78 -8.85
C LYS A 41 -13.26 -18.45 -9.58
N VAL A 42 -14.38 -17.74 -9.42
CA VAL A 42 -14.54 -16.36 -9.90
C VAL A 42 -15.24 -15.56 -8.78
N PRO A 43 -14.60 -14.49 -8.26
CA PRO A 43 -13.25 -14.01 -8.55
C PRO A 43 -12.15 -15.00 -8.25
N GLY A 44 -11.05 -14.97 -9.05
CA GLY A 44 -9.96 -15.94 -8.87
C GLY A 44 -8.74 -15.68 -9.76
N SER A 45 -7.92 -16.72 -9.85
CA SER A 45 -6.69 -16.77 -10.63
C SER A 45 -6.52 -18.14 -11.26
N VAL A 46 -6.03 -18.18 -12.50
CA VAL A 46 -5.67 -19.45 -13.16
C VAL A 46 -4.65 -20.25 -12.33
N TYR A 47 -3.71 -19.59 -11.67
CA TYR A 47 -2.71 -20.26 -10.82
C TYR A 47 -3.33 -20.97 -9.64
N ASP A 48 -4.30 -20.34 -8.93
CA ASP A 48 -5.03 -20.97 -7.81
C ASP A 48 -5.85 -22.17 -8.29
N ASP A 49 -6.51 -22.05 -9.46
CA ASP A 49 -7.30 -23.12 -10.04
C ASP A 49 -6.42 -24.33 -10.40
N LEU A 50 -5.25 -24.10 -11.02
CA LEU A 50 -4.28 -25.14 -11.36
C LEU A 50 -3.67 -25.80 -10.11
N LEU A 51 -3.33 -25.00 -9.10
CA LEU A 51 -2.78 -25.50 -7.84
C LEU A 51 -3.82 -26.42 -7.13
N ARG A 52 -5.06 -25.97 -7.01
CA ARG A 52 -6.14 -26.78 -6.40
C ARG A 52 -6.44 -28.07 -7.18
N ALA A 53 -6.24 -28.05 -8.49
CA ALA A 53 -6.38 -29.23 -9.33
C ALA A 53 -5.14 -30.15 -9.31
N GLY A 54 -4.06 -29.77 -8.64
CA GLY A 54 -2.81 -30.54 -8.59
C GLY A 54 -2.05 -30.57 -9.93
N LEU A 55 -2.28 -29.60 -10.80
CA LEU A 55 -1.64 -29.50 -12.11
C LEU A 55 -0.33 -28.70 -12.08
N ILE A 56 -0.12 -27.92 -11.03
CA ILE A 56 1.14 -27.24 -10.70
C ILE A 56 1.47 -27.48 -9.22
N GLU A 57 2.75 -27.42 -8.89
CA GLU A 57 3.22 -27.33 -7.51
C GLU A 57 2.99 -25.92 -6.96
N ASP A 58 2.99 -25.78 -5.60
CA ASP A 58 2.84 -24.46 -4.99
C ASP A 58 3.91 -23.49 -5.51
N PRO A 59 3.53 -22.44 -6.26
CA PRO A 59 4.49 -21.52 -6.85
C PRO A 59 5.27 -20.72 -5.80
N TYR A 60 4.77 -20.61 -4.57
CA TYR A 60 5.41 -19.88 -3.47
C TYR A 60 6.44 -20.70 -2.69
N TYR A 61 6.54 -22.00 -2.97
CA TYR A 61 7.53 -22.86 -2.33
C TYR A 61 8.81 -23.00 -3.19
N GLU A 62 9.97 -22.70 -2.58
CA GLU A 62 11.27 -22.77 -3.26
C GLU A 62 11.26 -21.97 -4.59
N CYS A 63 11.68 -22.58 -5.67
CA CYS A 63 11.69 -21.96 -6.99
C CYS A 63 10.59 -22.50 -7.92
N ASN A 64 9.48 -22.98 -7.37
CA ASN A 64 8.41 -23.59 -8.18
C ASN A 64 7.73 -22.61 -9.14
N SER A 65 7.73 -21.30 -8.82
CA SER A 65 7.20 -20.27 -9.73
C SER A 65 7.87 -20.31 -11.11
N VAL A 66 9.16 -20.66 -11.19
CA VAL A 66 9.90 -20.82 -12.46
C VAL A 66 9.27 -21.92 -13.32
N LYS A 67 8.75 -22.99 -12.69
CA LYS A 67 8.05 -24.08 -13.40
C LYS A 67 6.67 -23.68 -13.89
N CYS A 68 6.14 -22.54 -13.46
CA CYS A 68 4.78 -22.07 -13.74
C CYS A 68 4.71 -21.00 -14.83
N GLU A 69 5.84 -20.51 -15.36
CA GLU A 69 5.87 -19.42 -16.37
C GLU A 69 5.09 -19.75 -17.65
N TRP A 70 4.90 -21.03 -17.97
CA TRP A 70 4.09 -21.46 -19.12
C TRP A 70 2.62 -21.03 -19.01
N VAL A 71 2.11 -20.81 -17.82
CA VAL A 71 0.70 -20.44 -17.56
C VAL A 71 0.35 -19.11 -18.24
N ALA A 72 1.22 -18.11 -18.10
CA ALA A 72 1.04 -16.80 -18.71
C ALA A 72 1.06 -16.82 -20.25
N ASN A 73 1.58 -17.89 -20.84
CA ASN A 73 1.75 -18.05 -22.29
C ASN A 73 0.67 -18.95 -22.93
N ARG A 74 -0.47 -19.13 -22.29
CA ARG A 74 -1.61 -19.93 -22.77
C ARG A 74 -2.87 -19.10 -22.83
N PHE A 75 -3.80 -19.54 -23.68
CA PHE A 75 -5.18 -19.06 -23.65
C PHE A 75 -5.96 -19.86 -22.61
N TRP A 76 -6.86 -19.18 -21.88
CA TRP A 76 -7.64 -19.78 -20.80
C TRP A 76 -9.12 -19.58 -21.04
N SER A 77 -9.86 -20.69 -21.18
CA SER A 77 -11.30 -20.68 -21.43
C SER A 77 -12.07 -20.93 -20.12
N TYR A 78 -12.56 -19.87 -19.49
CA TYR A 78 -13.50 -19.92 -18.39
C TYR A 78 -14.90 -20.22 -18.90
N GLN A 79 -15.67 -21.06 -18.19
CA GLN A 79 -17.04 -21.40 -18.56
C GLN A 79 -17.91 -21.62 -17.32
N THR A 80 -19.13 -21.07 -17.37
CA THR A 80 -20.20 -21.38 -16.40
C THR A 80 -21.55 -21.48 -17.08
N THR A 81 -22.51 -22.16 -16.42
CA THR A 81 -23.91 -22.19 -16.86
C THR A 81 -24.82 -21.58 -15.79
N PHE A 82 -25.87 -20.94 -16.23
CA PHE A 82 -26.87 -20.33 -15.37
C PHE A 82 -28.27 -20.37 -16.02
N GLN A 83 -29.29 -20.40 -15.17
CA GLN A 83 -30.66 -20.31 -15.63
C GLN A 83 -31.02 -18.85 -15.98
N LYS A 84 -31.82 -18.66 -17.05
CA LYS A 84 -32.35 -17.33 -17.35
C LYS A 84 -33.11 -16.79 -16.15
N PRO A 85 -32.73 -15.63 -15.59
CA PRO A 85 -33.46 -15.06 -14.47
C PRO A 85 -34.81 -14.48 -14.90
N GLU A 86 -35.70 -14.29 -13.92
CA GLU A 86 -36.90 -13.47 -14.14
C GLU A 86 -36.51 -12.02 -14.33
N THR A 87 -36.81 -11.47 -15.50
CA THR A 87 -36.43 -10.11 -15.86
C THR A 87 -37.56 -9.11 -15.67
N ASN A 88 -38.82 -9.59 -15.63
CA ASN A 88 -40.04 -8.77 -15.64
C ASN A 88 -40.06 -7.77 -16.80
N GLY A 89 -39.48 -8.16 -17.96
CA GLY A 89 -39.40 -7.32 -19.14
C GLY A 89 -38.28 -6.29 -19.15
N LYS A 90 -37.46 -6.21 -18.08
CA LYS A 90 -36.34 -5.27 -17.95
C LYS A 90 -35.12 -5.71 -18.76
N ARG A 91 -34.28 -4.76 -19.10
CA ARG A 91 -32.97 -4.99 -19.74
C ARG A 91 -32.05 -5.80 -18.83
N VAL A 92 -31.27 -6.66 -19.46
CA VAL A 92 -30.23 -7.46 -18.79
C VAL A 92 -28.87 -7.14 -19.36
N ARG A 93 -27.97 -6.67 -18.53
CA ARG A 93 -26.57 -6.45 -18.88
C ARG A 93 -25.69 -7.50 -18.18
N LEU A 94 -24.82 -8.15 -18.96
CA LEU A 94 -23.73 -8.95 -18.44
C LEU A 94 -22.57 -8.03 -18.09
N VAL A 95 -22.11 -8.06 -16.85
CA VAL A 95 -20.99 -7.25 -16.36
C VAL A 95 -19.87 -8.16 -15.87
N LEU A 96 -18.68 -8.03 -16.47
CA LEU A 96 -17.43 -8.60 -15.98
C LEU A 96 -16.64 -7.42 -15.39
N LYS A 97 -16.55 -7.33 -14.07
CA LYS A 97 -15.96 -6.18 -13.39
C LYS A 97 -14.44 -6.17 -13.47
N GLY A 98 -13.79 -7.34 -13.42
CA GLY A 98 -12.34 -7.47 -13.48
C GLY A 98 -11.88 -8.59 -14.40
N VAL A 99 -11.31 -8.22 -15.53
CA VAL A 99 -10.79 -9.14 -16.55
C VAL A 99 -9.29 -8.95 -16.70
N ASP A 100 -8.52 -9.98 -16.49
CA ASP A 100 -7.08 -9.92 -16.67
C ASP A 100 -6.64 -10.89 -17.78
N TYR A 101 -6.45 -10.46 -19.01
CA TYR A 101 -6.29 -9.08 -19.51
C TYR A 101 -7.14 -8.84 -20.77
N HIS A 102 -6.86 -9.60 -21.87
CA HIS A 102 -7.61 -9.54 -23.13
C HIS A 102 -8.60 -10.72 -23.19
N ALA A 103 -9.87 -10.43 -23.36
CA ALA A 103 -10.93 -11.45 -23.33
C ALA A 103 -11.86 -11.41 -24.55
N HIS A 104 -12.26 -12.61 -24.99
CA HIS A 104 -13.37 -12.82 -25.92
C HIS A 104 -14.53 -13.43 -25.15
N VAL A 105 -15.68 -12.77 -25.14
CA VAL A 105 -16.87 -13.17 -24.37
C VAL A 105 -17.90 -13.78 -25.29
N TYR A 106 -18.36 -14.98 -24.94
CA TYR A 106 -19.37 -15.74 -25.69
C TYR A 106 -20.55 -16.07 -24.80
N LEU A 107 -21.74 -15.89 -25.30
CA LEU A 107 -22.99 -16.36 -24.70
C LEU A 107 -23.67 -17.33 -25.64
N ASN A 108 -23.91 -18.57 -25.18
CA ASN A 108 -24.53 -19.63 -26.00
C ASN A 108 -23.84 -19.86 -27.35
N ASP A 109 -22.50 -19.93 -27.33
CA ASP A 109 -21.60 -20.10 -28.48
C ASP A 109 -21.54 -18.91 -29.46
N ARG A 110 -22.22 -17.80 -29.16
CA ARG A 110 -22.13 -16.55 -29.94
C ARG A 110 -21.17 -15.59 -29.27
N LYS A 111 -20.17 -15.08 -30.02
CA LYS A 111 -19.32 -13.97 -29.54
C LYS A 111 -20.18 -12.71 -29.37
N ILE A 112 -20.17 -12.15 -28.17
CA ILE A 112 -20.97 -10.97 -27.79
C ILE A 112 -20.12 -9.74 -27.48
N ALA A 113 -18.85 -9.95 -27.08
CA ALA A 113 -17.93 -8.86 -26.77
C ALA A 113 -16.47 -9.29 -26.94
N GLU A 114 -15.62 -8.29 -27.08
CA GLU A 114 -14.17 -8.36 -26.91
C GLU A 114 -13.76 -7.25 -25.95
N HIS A 115 -12.85 -7.54 -25.05
CA HIS A 115 -12.46 -6.63 -23.99
C HIS A 115 -10.95 -6.62 -23.79
N VAL A 116 -10.38 -5.43 -23.56
CA VAL A 116 -8.95 -5.23 -23.26
C VAL A 116 -8.81 -4.29 -22.06
N GLY A 117 -7.95 -4.66 -21.12
CA GLY A 117 -7.65 -3.88 -19.93
C GLY A 117 -8.24 -4.47 -18.65
N MET A 118 -7.57 -4.23 -17.51
CA MET A 118 -8.00 -4.82 -16.23
C MET A 118 -9.10 -4.03 -15.55
N TYR A 119 -9.03 -2.71 -15.56
CA TYR A 119 -9.72 -1.84 -14.61
C TYR A 119 -11.01 -1.23 -15.13
N VAL A 120 -11.34 -1.47 -16.40
CA VAL A 120 -12.59 -1.04 -17.00
C VAL A 120 -13.56 -2.22 -17.04
N PRO A 121 -14.75 -2.13 -16.46
CA PRO A 121 -15.72 -3.21 -16.57
C PRO A 121 -16.16 -3.47 -18.02
N SER A 122 -16.27 -4.75 -18.39
CA SER A 122 -16.90 -5.15 -19.65
C SER A 122 -18.41 -5.24 -19.43
N VAL A 123 -19.19 -4.40 -20.11
CA VAL A 123 -20.65 -4.33 -19.97
C VAL A 123 -21.30 -4.59 -21.33
N THR A 124 -22.14 -5.63 -21.41
CA THR A 124 -22.80 -6.03 -22.66
C THR A 124 -24.29 -6.24 -22.43
N ASP A 125 -25.15 -5.63 -23.24
CA ASP A 125 -26.59 -5.90 -23.24
C ASP A 125 -26.83 -7.30 -23.81
N VAL A 126 -27.44 -8.17 -23.01
CA VAL A 126 -27.73 -9.57 -23.34
C VAL A 126 -29.22 -9.87 -23.31
N THR A 127 -30.07 -8.86 -23.23
CA THR A 127 -31.53 -8.98 -23.08
C THR A 127 -32.12 -9.96 -24.09
N ASP A 128 -31.84 -9.76 -25.36
CA ASP A 128 -32.37 -10.58 -26.47
C ASP A 128 -31.50 -11.82 -26.77
N LEU A 129 -30.40 -12.02 -26.05
CA LEU A 129 -29.46 -13.11 -26.29
C LEU A 129 -29.68 -14.29 -25.33
N LEU A 130 -30.40 -14.06 -24.24
CA LEU A 130 -30.72 -15.09 -23.25
C LEU A 130 -31.78 -16.06 -23.80
N ARG A 131 -31.47 -17.36 -23.73
CA ARG A 131 -32.40 -18.44 -24.05
C ARG A 131 -33.26 -18.80 -22.83
N GLU A 132 -34.47 -19.28 -23.08
CA GLU A 132 -35.26 -19.88 -22.00
C GLU A 132 -34.54 -21.11 -21.43
N GLY A 133 -34.48 -21.20 -20.09
CA GLY A 133 -33.76 -22.24 -19.39
C GLY A 133 -32.27 -21.95 -19.22
N GLU A 134 -31.41 -22.93 -19.48
CA GLU A 134 -29.99 -22.86 -19.25
C GLU A 134 -29.25 -22.04 -20.33
N ASN A 135 -28.39 -21.17 -19.89
CA ASN A 135 -27.47 -20.37 -20.72
C ASN A 135 -26.02 -20.72 -20.33
N CYS A 136 -25.14 -20.70 -21.32
CA CYS A 136 -23.71 -20.95 -21.15
C CYS A 136 -22.92 -19.68 -21.44
N LEU A 137 -22.19 -19.19 -20.46
CA LEU A 137 -21.23 -18.08 -20.58
C LEU A 137 -19.81 -18.65 -20.72
N THR A 138 -19.11 -18.27 -21.77
CA THR A 138 -17.69 -18.61 -21.96
C THR A 138 -16.87 -17.34 -22.12
N VAL A 139 -15.79 -17.22 -21.34
CA VAL A 139 -14.83 -16.12 -21.43
C VAL A 139 -13.46 -16.71 -21.76
N VAL A 140 -12.96 -16.39 -22.94
CA VAL A 140 -11.64 -16.83 -23.40
C VAL A 140 -10.66 -15.70 -23.14
N LEU A 141 -9.73 -15.92 -22.22
CA LEU A 141 -8.61 -15.00 -21.98
C LEU A 141 -7.46 -15.37 -22.91
N GLU A 142 -6.88 -14.37 -23.56
CA GLU A 142 -5.62 -14.52 -24.27
C GLU A 142 -4.44 -14.67 -23.29
N ASN A 143 -3.27 -15.07 -23.81
CA ASN A 143 -2.04 -15.06 -23.01
C ASN A 143 -1.74 -13.65 -22.49
N ALA A 144 -0.99 -13.56 -21.41
CA ALA A 144 -0.56 -12.27 -20.87
C ALA A 144 0.17 -11.44 -21.94
N PRO A 145 -0.06 -10.14 -22.02
CA PRO A 145 0.64 -9.29 -22.98
C PRO A 145 2.15 -9.33 -22.74
N ASP A 146 2.91 -9.34 -23.83
CA ASP A 146 4.37 -9.27 -23.78
C ASP A 146 4.77 -7.80 -23.56
N GLU A 147 4.98 -7.44 -22.31
CA GLU A 147 5.23 -6.09 -21.84
C GLU A 147 6.66 -5.98 -21.30
N MET A 148 7.28 -4.81 -21.43
CA MET A 148 8.59 -4.55 -20.81
C MET A 148 8.56 -4.64 -19.29
N GLY A 149 7.39 -4.60 -18.70
CA GLY A 149 7.16 -4.82 -17.27
C GLY A 149 7.79 -3.74 -16.40
N GLN A 150 8.12 -4.13 -15.16
CA GLN A 150 8.74 -3.21 -14.21
C GLN A 150 10.23 -2.98 -14.50
N ILE A 151 10.87 -3.89 -15.21
CA ILE A 151 12.28 -3.75 -15.59
C ILE A 151 12.33 -3.47 -17.08
N GLY A 152 12.54 -2.22 -17.44
CA GLY A 152 12.56 -1.81 -18.85
C GLY A 152 12.25 -0.34 -19.06
N TYR A 153 11.37 -0.07 -20.00
CA TYR A 153 11.09 1.26 -20.52
C TYR A 153 9.64 1.65 -20.25
N THR A 154 9.38 2.51 -19.27
CA THR A 154 8.04 3.03 -18.99
C THR A 154 7.44 3.74 -20.20
N SER A 155 8.26 4.48 -20.97
CA SER A 155 7.84 5.15 -22.21
C SER A 155 7.28 4.22 -23.28
N ARG A 156 7.57 2.93 -23.23
CA ARG A 156 7.12 1.92 -24.19
C ARG A 156 5.92 1.10 -23.74
N THR A 157 5.40 1.37 -22.56
CA THR A 157 4.21 0.70 -22.05
C THR A 157 3.01 0.96 -22.96
N PHE A 158 2.23 -0.08 -23.26
CA PHE A 158 1.02 -0.02 -24.07
C PHE A 158 -0.19 -0.67 -23.40
N THR A 159 -0.04 -1.22 -22.20
CA THR A 159 -1.08 -1.94 -21.45
C THR A 159 -1.45 -1.22 -20.16
N GLN A 160 -2.67 -1.47 -19.67
CA GLN A 160 -3.14 -1.13 -18.33
C GLN A 160 -3.31 -2.43 -17.54
N LYS A 161 -2.19 -3.08 -17.20
CA LYS A 161 -2.11 -4.35 -16.47
C LYS A 161 -1.25 -4.19 -15.23
N ALA A 162 -1.57 -4.95 -14.18
CA ALA A 162 -0.74 -5.06 -12.97
C ALA A 162 0.69 -5.47 -13.34
N ARG A 163 1.65 -4.58 -13.11
CA ARG A 163 3.02 -4.73 -13.63
C ARG A 163 3.95 -5.49 -12.71
N PHE A 164 3.71 -5.45 -11.39
CA PHE A 164 4.58 -6.09 -10.39
C PHE A 164 4.76 -7.60 -10.64
N GLY A 165 3.76 -8.28 -11.21
CA GLY A 165 3.83 -9.69 -11.56
C GLY A 165 4.87 -10.04 -12.63
N TYR A 166 5.38 -9.06 -13.39
CA TYR A 166 6.46 -9.28 -14.35
C TYR A 166 7.83 -9.32 -13.69
N LYS A 167 8.00 -8.82 -12.53
CA LYS A 167 9.12 -8.82 -11.57
C LYS A 167 9.28 -7.46 -10.92
N TRP A 168 9.67 -7.44 -9.64
CA TRP A 168 10.13 -6.25 -8.93
C TRP A 168 11.06 -6.67 -7.77
N ASP A 169 11.51 -5.72 -6.94
CA ASP A 169 12.41 -5.97 -5.81
C ASP A 169 11.78 -6.77 -4.66
N PHE A 170 10.45 -6.81 -4.61
CA PHE A 170 9.65 -7.57 -3.62
C PHE A 170 8.84 -8.72 -4.27
N ALA A 171 9.01 -8.99 -5.54
CA ALA A 171 8.19 -9.95 -6.27
C ALA A 171 8.97 -10.63 -7.39
N THR A 172 8.87 -11.96 -7.47
CA THR A 172 9.37 -12.70 -8.62
C THR A 172 8.44 -12.58 -9.82
N ARG A 173 8.90 -13.06 -11.00
CA ARG A 173 8.03 -13.14 -12.17
C ARG A 173 6.96 -14.23 -11.99
N LEU A 174 5.73 -13.82 -11.81
CA LEU A 174 4.54 -14.67 -11.78
C LEU A 174 3.34 -13.87 -12.34
N VAL A 175 3.19 -13.85 -13.66
CA VAL A 175 2.23 -12.98 -14.36
C VAL A 175 0.83 -13.57 -14.27
N ASN A 176 -0.03 -12.96 -13.46
CA ASN A 176 -1.39 -13.45 -13.24
C ASN A 176 -2.29 -13.31 -14.49
N LEU A 177 -3.26 -14.21 -14.58
CA LEU A 177 -4.40 -14.17 -15.51
C LEU A 177 -5.65 -14.68 -14.78
N GLY A 178 -6.82 -14.15 -15.13
CA GLY A 178 -8.08 -14.64 -14.56
C GLY A 178 -9.22 -13.62 -14.62
N LEU A 179 -10.38 -14.04 -14.17
CA LEU A 179 -11.49 -13.16 -13.82
C LEU A 179 -11.28 -12.76 -12.36
N TYR A 180 -10.60 -11.63 -12.12
CA TYR A 180 -10.09 -11.29 -10.79
C TYR A 180 -11.10 -10.51 -9.93
N ASP A 181 -12.22 -10.07 -10.52
CA ASP A 181 -13.33 -9.45 -9.80
C ASP A 181 -14.65 -10.10 -10.22
N ILE A 182 -15.78 -9.66 -9.66
CA ILE A 182 -17.09 -10.29 -9.79
C ILE A 182 -17.62 -10.25 -11.23
N VAL A 183 -18.40 -11.29 -11.56
CA VAL A 183 -19.22 -11.37 -12.78
C VAL A 183 -20.69 -11.45 -12.37
N TYR A 184 -21.54 -10.61 -12.98
CA TYR A 184 -22.97 -10.59 -12.62
C TYR A 184 -23.86 -10.17 -13.78
N LEU A 185 -25.14 -10.51 -13.66
CA LEU A 185 -26.20 -9.95 -14.47
C LEU A 185 -26.81 -8.74 -13.75
N ASP A 186 -26.87 -7.59 -14.41
CA ASP A 186 -27.56 -6.40 -13.94
C ASP A 186 -28.90 -6.25 -14.68
N ILE A 187 -29.99 -6.34 -13.93
CA ILE A 187 -31.37 -6.34 -14.45
C ILE A 187 -32.04 -5.05 -14.01
N ALA A 188 -32.05 -4.07 -14.91
CA ALA A 188 -32.66 -2.76 -14.68
C ALA A 188 -32.82 -2.01 -16.00
N ASP A 189 -33.91 -1.25 -16.15
CA ASP A 189 -34.10 -0.31 -17.26
C ASP A 189 -33.43 1.04 -16.98
N ASP A 190 -33.42 1.45 -15.71
CA ASP A 190 -32.82 2.68 -15.20
C ASP A 190 -31.77 2.37 -14.10
N PRO A 191 -30.60 1.74 -14.48
CA PRO A 191 -29.54 1.44 -13.53
C PRO A 191 -28.97 2.73 -12.99
N LEU A 192 -28.56 2.74 -11.71
CA LEU A 192 -27.91 3.87 -11.10
C LEU A 192 -26.53 4.11 -11.75
N CYS A 193 -26.39 5.23 -12.45
CA CYS A 193 -25.21 5.55 -13.25
C CYS A 193 -24.55 6.84 -12.77
N ASP A 194 -23.21 6.85 -12.80
CA ASP A 194 -22.37 8.01 -12.55
C ASP A 194 -22.67 8.71 -11.21
N LEU A 195 -22.88 7.91 -10.18
CA LEU A 195 -23.21 8.39 -8.85
C LEU A 195 -22.03 9.17 -8.25
N PHE A 196 -22.32 10.39 -7.76
CA PHE A 196 -21.39 11.23 -7.05
C PHE A 196 -22.02 11.75 -5.75
N VAL A 197 -21.41 11.40 -4.63
CA VAL A 197 -21.88 11.76 -3.29
C VAL A 197 -20.82 12.60 -2.59
N ARG A 198 -21.22 13.75 -2.08
CA ARG A 198 -20.38 14.63 -1.26
C ARG A 198 -21.06 14.98 0.03
N THR A 199 -20.27 15.00 1.09
CA THR A 199 -20.69 15.43 2.41
C THR A 199 -19.95 16.69 2.83
N THR A 200 -20.52 17.44 3.74
CA THR A 200 -19.87 18.58 4.39
C THR A 200 -19.91 18.43 5.91
N LYS A 201 -18.96 19.04 6.61
CA LYS A 201 -18.95 19.06 8.08
C LYS A 201 -20.21 19.72 8.68
N ASP A 202 -20.96 20.49 7.88
CA ASP A 202 -22.14 21.22 8.30
C ASP A 202 -23.43 20.38 8.11
N GLY A 203 -23.32 19.10 7.77
CA GLY A 203 -24.44 18.15 7.74
C GLY A 203 -25.16 18.04 6.41
N GLU A 204 -24.56 18.51 5.31
CA GLU A 204 -25.12 18.37 3.97
C GLU A 204 -24.57 17.11 3.30
N VAL A 205 -25.47 16.36 2.62
CA VAL A 205 -25.15 15.27 1.70
C VAL A 205 -25.70 15.64 0.34
N LYS A 206 -24.82 15.97 -0.60
CA LYS A 206 -25.16 16.22 -1.99
C LYS A 206 -24.99 14.95 -2.81
N ILE A 207 -26.05 14.54 -3.51
CA ILE A 207 -26.09 13.35 -4.36
C ILE A 207 -26.38 13.81 -5.77
N THR A 208 -25.52 13.42 -6.73
CA THR A 208 -25.76 13.64 -8.15
C THR A 208 -25.61 12.33 -8.91
N ALA A 209 -26.41 12.14 -9.96
CA ALA A 209 -26.31 11.00 -10.87
C ALA A 209 -26.80 11.40 -12.25
N GLN A 210 -26.53 10.57 -13.27
CA GLN A 210 -27.11 10.74 -14.61
C GLN A 210 -28.62 10.46 -14.63
N ASN A 211 -29.09 9.62 -13.70
CA ASN A 211 -30.51 9.32 -13.54
C ASN A 211 -31.26 10.58 -13.08
N LYS A 212 -32.39 10.90 -13.73
CA LYS A 212 -33.18 12.09 -13.39
C LYS A 212 -33.95 11.89 -12.09
N THR A 213 -34.65 10.75 -11.96
CA THR A 213 -35.45 10.43 -10.77
C THR A 213 -34.61 9.67 -9.76
N LEU A 214 -34.43 10.23 -8.58
CA LEU A 214 -33.72 9.64 -7.47
C LEU A 214 -34.51 9.80 -6.19
N SER A 215 -34.44 8.80 -5.32
CA SER A 215 -34.78 8.94 -3.90
C SER A 215 -33.62 8.49 -3.03
N ALA A 216 -33.46 9.07 -1.86
CA ALA A 216 -32.42 8.67 -0.92
C ALA A 216 -32.89 8.75 0.52
N VAL A 217 -32.34 7.84 1.33
CA VAL A 217 -32.56 7.77 2.78
C VAL A 217 -31.21 7.73 3.47
N LEU A 218 -30.98 8.67 4.38
CA LEU A 218 -29.82 8.72 5.26
C LEU A 218 -30.21 8.26 6.65
N SER A 219 -29.48 7.29 7.20
CA SER A 219 -29.72 6.78 8.56
C SER A 219 -28.42 6.61 9.35
N PHE A 220 -28.55 6.60 10.68
CA PHE A 220 -27.44 6.33 11.60
C PHE A 220 -27.92 5.42 12.72
N GLU A 221 -27.19 4.34 12.98
CA GLU A 221 -27.57 3.31 13.98
C GLU A 221 -29.01 2.80 13.79
N GLY A 222 -29.43 2.61 12.52
CA GLY A 222 -30.76 2.13 12.15
C GLY A 222 -31.89 3.16 12.27
N LYS A 223 -31.60 4.42 12.63
CA LYS A 223 -32.58 5.50 12.69
C LYS A 223 -32.48 6.38 11.46
N GLU A 224 -33.59 6.57 10.74
CA GLU A 224 -33.67 7.55 9.66
C GLU A 224 -33.47 8.97 10.19
N LEU A 225 -32.62 9.74 9.54
CA LEU A 225 -32.28 11.11 9.87
C LEU A 225 -32.79 12.10 8.83
N ALA A 226 -32.71 11.73 7.55
CA ALA A 226 -33.19 12.53 6.44
C ALA A 226 -33.56 11.63 5.26
N SER A 227 -34.58 12.05 4.50
CA SER A 227 -34.92 11.41 3.21
C SER A 227 -35.42 12.48 2.24
N GLY A 228 -35.36 12.15 0.95
CA GLY A 228 -35.81 13.07 -0.11
C GLY A 228 -35.90 12.41 -1.45
N GLU A 229 -36.48 13.11 -2.41
CA GLU A 229 -36.68 12.70 -3.80
C GLU A 229 -36.40 13.87 -4.74
N THR A 230 -36.00 13.56 -5.98
CA THR A 230 -35.76 14.55 -7.03
C THR A 230 -36.11 13.99 -8.42
N GLU A 231 -36.40 14.88 -9.36
CA GLU A 231 -36.64 14.56 -10.78
C GLU A 231 -35.61 15.20 -11.72
N ASN A 232 -34.53 15.78 -11.19
CA ASN A 232 -33.53 16.49 -11.98
C ASN A 232 -32.10 15.91 -11.84
N GLY A 233 -31.95 14.77 -11.14
CA GLY A 233 -30.67 14.11 -10.96
C GLY A 233 -29.79 14.70 -9.85
N GLU A 234 -30.27 15.71 -9.12
CA GLU A 234 -29.56 16.29 -7.98
C GLU A 234 -30.44 16.27 -6.74
N LEU A 235 -29.95 15.73 -5.63
CA LEU A 235 -30.65 15.65 -4.36
C LEU A 235 -29.72 16.12 -3.22
N ILE A 236 -30.24 16.98 -2.36
CA ILE A 236 -29.52 17.44 -1.17
C ILE A 236 -30.30 17.01 0.07
N LEU A 237 -29.67 16.20 0.92
CA LEU A 237 -30.17 15.90 2.27
C LEU A 237 -29.39 16.72 3.28
N LYS A 238 -30.05 17.10 4.38
CA LYS A 238 -29.43 17.89 5.44
C LYS A 238 -29.83 17.38 6.82
N ILE A 239 -28.83 17.25 7.70
CA ILE A 239 -29.02 16.94 9.12
C ILE A 239 -28.35 18.03 9.98
N GLU A 240 -28.82 18.21 11.20
CA GLU A 240 -28.21 19.13 12.16
C GLU A 240 -27.12 18.41 12.97
N ALA A 241 -26.00 19.11 13.22
CA ALA A 241 -24.89 18.67 14.07
C ALA A 241 -24.43 17.21 13.81
N PRO A 242 -23.95 16.88 12.60
CA PRO A 242 -23.48 15.53 12.30
C PRO A 242 -22.27 15.15 13.16
N LYS A 243 -22.17 13.87 13.51
CA LYS A 243 -20.92 13.31 14.01
C LYS A 243 -19.94 13.20 12.83
N LEU A 244 -18.78 13.83 12.98
CA LEU A 244 -17.81 13.93 11.89
C LEU A 244 -16.92 12.71 11.79
N TRP A 245 -16.48 12.43 10.57
CA TRP A 245 -15.44 11.45 10.27
C TRP A 245 -14.07 12.12 10.31
N TYR A 246 -13.10 11.45 10.94
CA TYR A 246 -11.70 11.87 11.01
C TYR A 246 -10.75 10.73 10.67
N PRO A 247 -9.54 11.03 10.15
CA PRO A 247 -8.47 10.06 10.04
C PRO A 247 -8.08 9.47 11.39
N ASN A 248 -7.52 8.25 11.37
CA ASN A 248 -7.02 7.55 12.55
C ASN A 248 -6.06 8.44 13.37
N GLY A 249 -6.27 8.50 14.68
CA GLY A 249 -5.51 9.35 15.61
C GLY A 249 -6.01 10.82 15.73
N TYR A 250 -6.97 11.25 14.91
CA TYR A 250 -7.49 12.64 14.92
C TYR A 250 -8.94 12.78 15.37
N GLY A 251 -9.64 11.69 15.52
CA GLY A 251 -11.03 11.62 15.97
C GLY A 251 -11.69 10.30 15.58
N GLU A 252 -13.02 10.23 15.74
CA GLU A 252 -13.81 9.04 15.46
C GLU A 252 -14.14 8.89 13.97
N GLN A 253 -14.34 7.65 13.53
CA GLN A 253 -14.72 7.29 12.15
C GLN A 253 -16.24 7.08 12.07
N MET A 254 -17.00 8.18 12.18
CA MET A 254 -18.47 8.12 12.14
C MET A 254 -18.98 7.96 10.71
N LEU A 255 -19.61 6.82 10.43
CA LEU A 255 -20.19 6.48 9.12
C LEU A 255 -21.70 6.32 9.23
N TYR A 256 -22.39 6.88 8.27
CA TYR A 256 -23.85 6.85 8.13
C TYR A 256 -24.23 5.92 6.98
N ASP A 257 -25.36 5.26 7.08
CA ASP A 257 -25.91 4.44 6.02
C ASP A 257 -26.72 5.34 5.05
N LEU A 258 -26.33 5.31 3.77
CA LEU A 258 -27.02 6.02 2.71
C LEU A 258 -27.54 5.00 1.68
N VAL A 259 -28.86 5.00 1.45
CA VAL A 259 -29.50 4.17 0.45
C VAL A 259 -30.08 5.07 -0.64
N ILE A 260 -29.64 4.89 -1.88
CA ILE A 260 -30.06 5.68 -3.03
C ILE A 260 -30.81 4.75 -3.99
N ARG A 261 -31.95 5.19 -4.52
CA ARG A 261 -32.80 4.41 -5.42
C ARG A 261 -33.13 5.19 -6.67
N THR A 262 -33.18 4.47 -7.78
CA THR A 262 -33.91 4.86 -9.00
C THR A 262 -35.27 4.16 -9.02
N THR A 263 -35.97 4.14 -10.17
CA THR A 263 -37.23 3.40 -10.33
C THR A 263 -37.05 1.89 -10.13
N ASP A 264 -35.87 1.33 -10.43
CA ASP A 264 -35.66 -0.12 -10.46
C ASP A 264 -34.25 -0.59 -10.09
N ASP A 265 -33.41 0.31 -9.59
CA ASP A 265 -32.10 0.00 -9.03
C ASP A 265 -31.88 0.63 -7.66
N GLU A 266 -31.03 0.04 -6.85
CA GLU A 266 -30.68 0.50 -5.51
C GLU A 266 -29.17 0.36 -5.25
N LYS A 267 -28.58 1.37 -4.65
CA LYS A 267 -27.23 1.31 -4.07
C LYS A 267 -27.25 1.72 -2.61
N ALA A 268 -26.77 0.81 -1.74
CA ALA A 268 -26.47 1.12 -0.35
C ALA A 268 -24.97 1.38 -0.21
N MET A 269 -24.61 2.39 0.57
CA MET A 269 -23.22 2.76 0.86
C MET A 269 -23.11 3.43 2.22
N LYS A 270 -21.89 3.49 2.75
CA LYS A 270 -21.57 4.27 3.93
C LYS A 270 -20.97 5.62 3.55
N VAL A 271 -21.31 6.67 4.29
CA VAL A 271 -20.78 8.03 4.06
C VAL A 271 -20.37 8.65 5.40
N GLY A 272 -19.22 9.29 5.44
CA GLY A 272 -18.75 10.07 6.59
C GLY A 272 -18.90 11.56 6.34
N PHE A 273 -19.38 12.31 7.32
CA PHE A 273 -19.43 13.76 7.21
C PHE A 273 -18.05 14.36 7.43
N ARG A 274 -17.49 14.95 6.39
CA ARG A 274 -16.18 15.61 6.41
C ARG A 274 -16.12 16.79 5.46
N THR A 275 -15.17 17.70 5.72
CA THR A 275 -14.66 18.65 4.73
C THR A 275 -13.15 18.41 4.61
N LEU A 276 -12.67 18.16 3.41
CA LEU A 276 -11.25 18.00 3.10
C LEU A 276 -10.80 19.19 2.25
N THR A 277 -9.74 19.85 2.68
CA THR A 277 -9.04 20.88 1.94
C THR A 277 -7.53 20.64 2.04
N TYR A 278 -6.75 21.38 1.27
CA TYR A 278 -5.30 21.22 1.24
C TYR A 278 -4.60 22.54 1.44
N GLN A 279 -3.45 22.49 2.14
CA GLN A 279 -2.63 23.65 2.39
C GLN A 279 -1.19 23.40 1.92
N LYS A 280 -0.50 24.48 1.56
CA LYS A 280 0.93 24.41 1.30
C LYS A 280 1.68 24.25 2.63
N PRO A 281 2.71 23.40 2.69
CA PRO A 281 3.58 23.36 3.87
C PRO A 281 4.26 24.72 4.06
N VAL A 282 4.62 25.03 5.29
CA VAL A 282 5.37 26.26 5.61
C VAL A 282 6.80 26.11 5.07
N CYS A 283 7.09 26.76 3.95
CA CYS A 283 8.41 26.75 3.32
C CYS A 283 8.69 28.09 2.63
N ASN A 284 9.94 28.29 2.23
CA ASN A 284 10.41 29.54 1.59
C ASN A 284 10.25 29.55 0.06
N THR A 285 9.64 28.51 -0.54
CA THR A 285 9.41 28.39 -1.98
C THR A 285 7.95 28.60 -2.34
N GLU A 286 7.67 29.43 -3.36
CA GLU A 286 6.30 29.71 -3.80
C GLU A 286 5.67 28.54 -4.59
N ASP A 287 6.50 27.72 -5.25
CA ASP A 287 6.08 26.67 -6.19
C ASP A 287 5.79 25.31 -5.51
N VAL A 288 5.76 25.24 -4.18
CA VAL A 288 5.42 24.00 -3.46
C VAL A 288 3.95 23.61 -3.65
N LEU A 289 3.72 22.30 -3.86
CA LEU A 289 2.36 21.75 -3.94
C LEU A 289 1.68 21.77 -2.56
N PRO A 290 0.33 21.81 -2.51
CA PRO A 290 -0.41 21.86 -1.24
C PRO A 290 -0.55 20.48 -0.60
N TYR A 291 0.55 19.90 -0.17
CA TYR A 291 0.61 18.52 0.34
C TYR A 291 -0.12 18.27 1.66
N VAL A 292 -0.42 19.32 2.45
CA VAL A 292 -0.98 19.16 3.80
C VAL A 292 -2.48 18.94 3.74
N PRO A 293 -3.02 17.75 4.11
CA PRO A 293 -4.44 17.52 4.13
C PRO A 293 -5.07 18.13 5.40
N VAL A 294 -6.19 18.81 5.25
CA VAL A 294 -6.92 19.47 6.33
C VAL A 294 -8.33 18.88 6.42
N PHE A 295 -8.57 18.06 7.44
CA PHE A 295 -9.89 17.47 7.70
C PHE A 295 -10.66 18.27 8.75
N ASN A 296 -11.81 18.79 8.38
CA ASN A 296 -12.71 19.54 9.27
C ASN A 296 -12.02 20.73 9.95
N GLY A 297 -11.02 21.32 9.28
CA GLY A 297 -10.23 22.42 9.80
C GLY A 297 -9.01 22.02 10.64
N LYS A 298 -8.70 20.71 10.78
CA LYS A 298 -7.48 20.21 11.42
C LYS A 298 -6.48 19.79 10.37
N GLU A 299 -5.26 20.30 10.44
CA GLU A 299 -4.12 19.79 9.67
C GLU A 299 -3.74 18.39 10.15
N ILE A 300 -3.45 17.50 9.21
CA ILE A 300 -3.10 16.12 9.51
C ILE A 300 -1.61 15.92 9.22
N PHE A 301 -0.84 15.54 10.23
CA PHE A 301 0.51 15.00 10.04
C PHE A 301 0.39 13.59 9.47
N ILE A 302 1.05 13.33 8.32
CA ILE A 302 0.96 12.06 7.62
C ILE A 302 1.83 11.01 8.33
N LYS A 303 1.17 9.97 8.85
CA LYS A 303 1.75 8.75 9.43
C LYS A 303 1.46 7.62 8.46
N GLY A 304 2.24 7.56 7.39
CA GLY A 304 1.88 6.81 6.19
C GLY A 304 2.68 5.53 6.00
N VAL A 305 2.10 4.64 5.19
CA VAL A 305 2.77 3.46 4.65
C VAL A 305 2.40 3.29 3.17
N ASN A 306 3.35 2.79 2.38
CA ASN A 306 3.08 2.35 1.02
C ASN A 306 2.51 0.94 1.05
N MET A 307 1.56 0.64 0.16
CA MET A 307 0.97 -0.67 -0.01
C MET A 307 1.20 -1.19 -1.42
N THR A 308 1.72 -2.40 -1.52
CA THR A 308 1.78 -3.20 -2.74
C THR A 308 0.59 -4.16 -2.76
N PRO A 309 0.24 -4.80 -3.88
CA PRO A 309 -0.80 -5.83 -3.88
C PRO A 309 -0.56 -6.89 -2.79
N LEU A 310 -1.63 -7.46 -2.25
CA LEU A 310 -1.52 -8.44 -1.16
C LEU A 310 -1.07 -9.82 -1.62
N ASP A 311 -1.17 -10.09 -2.92
CA ASP A 311 -0.86 -11.40 -3.50
C ASP A 311 -0.64 -11.28 -5.01
N HIS A 312 0.21 -12.12 -5.60
CA HIS A 312 0.28 -12.29 -7.05
C HIS A 312 -1.06 -12.76 -7.63
N MET A 313 -1.77 -13.61 -6.90
CA MET A 313 -3.10 -14.08 -7.24
C MET A 313 -4.17 -13.12 -6.70
N TYR A 314 -4.09 -11.83 -7.02
CA TYR A 314 -4.94 -10.77 -6.46
C TYR A 314 -6.44 -11.02 -6.62
N GLY A 315 -6.87 -11.84 -7.59
CA GLY A 315 -8.25 -12.29 -7.69
C GLY A 315 -8.72 -13.09 -6.47
N CYS A 316 -7.81 -13.79 -5.79
CA CYS A 316 -8.06 -14.61 -4.61
C CYS A 316 -8.03 -13.83 -3.29
N VAL A 317 -7.63 -12.55 -3.32
CA VAL A 317 -7.60 -11.72 -2.12
C VAL A 317 -9.02 -11.47 -1.62
N THR A 318 -9.27 -11.78 -0.36
CA THR A 318 -10.57 -11.66 0.31
C THR A 318 -10.64 -10.43 1.21
N ARG A 319 -11.86 -9.99 1.56
CA ARG A 319 -12.10 -8.92 2.54
C ARG A 319 -11.39 -9.19 3.87
N GLU A 320 -11.35 -10.45 4.33
CA GLU A 320 -10.69 -10.80 5.59
C GLU A 320 -9.15 -10.61 5.53
N ARG A 321 -8.53 -10.81 4.36
CA ARG A 321 -7.10 -10.55 4.19
C ARG A 321 -6.80 -9.05 4.22
N TYR A 322 -7.60 -8.21 3.55
CA TYR A 322 -7.54 -6.74 3.69
C TYR A 322 -7.77 -6.30 5.13
N LYS A 323 -8.81 -6.83 5.79
CA LYS A 323 -9.15 -6.51 7.17
C LYS A 323 -7.99 -6.79 8.12
N LYS A 324 -7.31 -7.94 7.97
CA LYS A 324 -6.16 -8.30 8.80
C LYS A 324 -5.03 -7.26 8.66
N LEU A 325 -4.65 -6.88 7.44
CA LEU A 325 -3.61 -5.88 7.19
C LEU A 325 -4.02 -4.49 7.73
N LEU A 326 -5.23 -4.05 7.41
CA LEU A 326 -5.69 -2.70 7.78
C LEU A 326 -5.91 -2.54 9.28
N LEU A 327 -6.27 -3.61 10.01
CA LEU A 327 -6.30 -3.60 11.47
C LEU A 327 -4.89 -3.48 12.08
N LEU A 328 -3.89 -4.15 11.50
CA LEU A 328 -2.48 -3.97 11.90
C LEU A 328 -2.04 -2.53 11.66
N ALA A 329 -2.34 -1.98 10.49
CA ALA A 329 -2.05 -0.58 10.14
C ALA A 329 -2.72 0.40 11.13
N LYS A 330 -4.02 0.24 11.40
CA LYS A 330 -4.75 1.07 12.36
C LYS A 330 -4.14 1.01 13.75
N LYS A 331 -3.85 -0.20 14.26
CA LYS A 331 -3.20 -0.41 15.56
C LYS A 331 -1.78 0.19 15.63
N ALA A 332 -1.11 0.28 14.48
CA ALA A 332 0.21 0.88 14.35
C ALA A 332 0.17 2.41 14.16
N ASN A 333 -0.94 3.07 14.39
CA ASN A 333 -1.12 4.52 14.22
C ASN A 333 -1.04 5.02 12.76
N VAL A 334 -1.13 4.14 11.78
CA VAL A 334 -1.18 4.54 10.36
C VAL A 334 -2.46 5.33 10.12
N ASN A 335 -2.33 6.49 9.46
CA ASN A 335 -3.47 7.30 9.04
C ASN A 335 -3.56 7.50 7.53
N LEU A 336 -2.56 7.03 6.77
CA LEU A 336 -2.56 7.09 5.31
C LEU A 336 -1.91 5.83 4.71
N ILE A 337 -2.55 5.28 3.67
CA ILE A 337 -1.97 4.28 2.79
C ILE A 337 -1.85 4.86 1.39
N ARG A 338 -0.62 4.85 0.83
CA ARG A 338 -0.38 5.10 -0.58
C ARG A 338 -0.44 3.77 -1.33
N VAL A 339 -1.41 3.65 -2.26
CA VAL A 339 -1.57 2.49 -3.14
C VAL A 339 -0.68 2.70 -4.36
N TRP A 340 0.38 1.93 -4.44
CA TRP A 340 1.47 2.08 -5.40
C TRP A 340 1.05 1.81 -6.85
N GLY A 341 1.47 2.68 -7.79
CA GLY A 341 1.06 2.68 -9.19
C GLY A 341 1.59 1.51 -10.04
N GLY A 342 2.57 0.74 -9.56
CA GLY A 342 3.01 -0.52 -10.19
C GLY A 342 2.16 -1.73 -9.80
N GLY A 343 1.21 -1.57 -8.88
CA GLY A 343 0.31 -2.58 -8.35
C GLY A 343 -1.01 -2.67 -9.09
N ILE A 344 -2.11 -2.59 -8.34
CA ILE A 344 -3.48 -2.63 -8.84
C ILE A 344 -4.30 -1.47 -8.26
N ILE A 345 -5.41 -1.13 -8.92
CA ILE A 345 -6.51 -0.41 -8.28
C ILE A 345 -7.24 -1.43 -7.43
N GLU A 346 -7.24 -1.22 -6.11
CA GLU A 346 -7.72 -2.23 -5.16
C GLU A 346 -9.24 -2.45 -5.27
N LYS A 347 -9.70 -3.60 -4.75
CA LYS A 347 -11.12 -3.95 -4.71
C LYS A 347 -11.88 -3.03 -3.75
N GLU A 348 -13.19 -2.93 -3.91
CA GLU A 348 -14.09 -2.11 -3.08
C GLU A 348 -13.91 -2.38 -1.58
N ASP A 349 -13.73 -3.65 -1.21
CA ASP A 349 -13.49 -4.06 0.18
C ASP A 349 -12.33 -3.31 0.87
N PHE A 350 -11.28 -2.95 0.13
CA PHE A 350 -10.16 -2.19 0.66
C PHE A 350 -10.59 -0.78 1.08
N TYR A 351 -11.30 -0.07 0.19
CA TYR A 351 -11.72 1.32 0.45
C TYR A 351 -12.80 1.38 1.53
N ASP A 352 -13.77 0.45 1.52
CA ASP A 352 -14.77 0.32 2.58
C ASP A 352 -14.12 0.17 3.96
N LEU A 353 -13.09 -0.68 4.06
CA LEU A 353 -12.35 -0.88 5.32
C LEU A 353 -11.51 0.35 5.69
N CYS A 354 -10.94 1.07 4.71
CA CYS A 354 -10.26 2.34 4.97
C CYS A 354 -11.22 3.39 5.52
N ASP A 355 -12.44 3.48 4.98
CA ASP A 355 -13.51 4.33 5.52
C ASP A 355 -13.84 3.95 6.98
N GLU A 356 -13.97 2.64 7.29
CA GLU A 356 -14.28 2.13 8.62
C GLU A 356 -13.15 2.37 9.64
N TYR A 357 -11.89 2.37 9.19
CA TYR A 357 -10.73 2.44 10.09
C TYR A 357 -10.06 3.81 10.15
N GLY A 358 -10.51 4.76 9.35
CA GLY A 358 -9.93 6.11 9.31
C GLY A 358 -8.58 6.18 8.61
N ILE A 359 -8.34 5.31 7.65
CA ILE A 359 -7.09 5.30 6.91
C ILE A 359 -7.29 6.06 5.60
N MET A 360 -6.68 7.23 5.47
CA MET A 360 -6.68 8.00 4.23
C MET A 360 -6.06 7.18 3.10
N VAL A 361 -6.61 7.29 1.89
CA VAL A 361 -6.10 6.62 0.70
C VAL A 361 -5.49 7.64 -0.26
N TRP A 362 -4.26 7.39 -0.65
CA TRP A 362 -3.58 8.02 -1.78
C TRP A 362 -3.49 6.99 -2.90
N GLN A 363 -4.35 7.12 -3.91
CA GLN A 363 -4.40 6.20 -5.03
C GLN A 363 -3.58 6.72 -6.21
N GLU A 364 -2.63 5.93 -6.67
CA GLU A 364 -1.92 6.19 -7.92
C GLU A 364 -2.62 5.55 -9.10
N PHE A 365 -2.59 6.20 -10.25
CA PHE A 365 -2.94 5.55 -11.51
C PHE A 365 -1.89 4.53 -11.93
N ILE A 366 -2.29 3.56 -12.76
CA ILE A 366 -1.47 2.38 -13.05
C ILE A 366 -0.37 2.70 -14.05
N GLN A 367 0.69 3.31 -13.56
CA GLN A 367 1.98 3.45 -14.20
C GLN A 367 3.07 3.68 -13.15
N SER A 368 4.29 3.24 -13.45
CA SER A 368 5.41 3.24 -12.51
C SER A 368 6.74 3.31 -13.24
N SER A 369 7.78 3.70 -12.52
CA SER A 369 9.17 3.50 -12.91
C SER A 369 9.41 2.06 -13.37
N SER A 370 10.38 1.85 -14.25
CA SER A 370 10.79 0.53 -14.73
C SER A 370 12.31 0.35 -14.88
N GLY A 371 13.08 1.35 -14.48
CA GLY A 371 14.51 1.28 -14.24
C GLY A 371 15.42 1.68 -15.40
N ILE A 372 15.03 1.47 -16.68
CA ILE A 372 15.82 1.93 -17.83
C ILE A 372 15.41 3.33 -18.23
N ASP A 373 14.11 3.58 -18.42
CA ASP A 373 13.54 4.91 -18.41
C ASP A 373 12.24 4.92 -17.57
N ASN A 374 11.93 6.06 -16.99
CA ASN A 374 10.76 6.27 -16.14
C ASN A 374 9.82 7.33 -16.73
N ILE A 375 9.93 7.61 -18.04
CA ILE A 375 9.15 8.61 -18.74
C ILE A 375 7.73 8.10 -18.97
N PRO A 376 6.67 8.85 -18.63
CA PRO A 376 5.28 8.45 -18.89
C PRO A 376 5.06 8.10 -20.38
N SER A 377 4.39 6.97 -20.65
CA SER A 377 4.12 6.55 -22.02
C SER A 377 3.19 7.53 -22.73
N LYS A 378 3.55 7.87 -23.98
CA LYS A 378 2.78 8.73 -24.90
C LYS A 378 2.23 7.95 -26.08
N ARG A 379 2.27 6.61 -26.01
CA ARG A 379 1.70 5.75 -27.05
C ARG A 379 0.17 5.94 -27.10
N PRO A 380 -0.42 6.18 -28.27
CA PRO A 380 -1.86 6.44 -28.38
C PRO A 380 -2.72 5.35 -27.74
N GLU A 381 -2.35 4.08 -27.95
CA GLU A 381 -3.07 2.93 -27.38
C GLU A 381 -2.99 2.90 -25.83
N PHE A 382 -1.87 3.34 -25.26
CA PHE A 382 -1.72 3.48 -23.81
C PHE A 382 -2.58 4.63 -23.28
N LEU A 383 -2.50 5.81 -23.89
CA LEU A 383 -3.25 7.00 -23.46
C LEU A 383 -4.76 6.73 -23.50
N GLU A 384 -5.25 6.04 -24.53
CA GLU A 384 -6.67 5.67 -24.62
C GLU A 384 -7.09 4.74 -23.47
N LEU A 385 -6.29 3.69 -23.19
CA LEU A 385 -6.57 2.76 -22.09
C LEU A 385 -6.43 3.43 -20.73
N ALA A 386 -5.40 4.26 -20.52
CA ALA A 386 -5.18 5.00 -19.29
C ALA A 386 -6.31 5.97 -18.99
N ALA A 387 -6.82 6.68 -20.02
CA ALA A 387 -7.98 7.56 -19.88
C ALA A 387 -9.25 6.78 -19.46
N LYS A 388 -9.51 5.62 -20.09
CA LYS A 388 -10.65 4.76 -19.73
C LYS A 388 -10.50 4.23 -18.29
N THR A 389 -9.30 3.77 -17.93
CA THR A 389 -8.97 3.30 -16.58
C THR A 389 -9.18 4.41 -15.56
N ALA A 390 -8.66 5.61 -15.80
CA ALA A 390 -8.81 6.74 -14.89
C ALA A 390 -10.27 7.12 -14.66
N ARG A 391 -11.07 7.22 -15.77
CA ARG A 391 -12.50 7.50 -15.65
C ARG A 391 -13.24 6.44 -14.86
N ALA A 392 -12.98 5.16 -15.11
CA ALA A 392 -13.62 4.06 -14.37
C ALA A 392 -13.23 4.08 -12.90
N ALA A 393 -11.93 4.22 -12.59
CA ALA A 393 -11.41 4.25 -11.22
C ALA A 393 -11.95 5.44 -10.43
N VAL A 394 -11.88 6.65 -10.99
CA VAL A 394 -12.37 7.86 -10.31
C VAL A 394 -13.88 7.76 -10.07
N THR A 395 -14.67 7.40 -11.07
CA THR A 395 -16.14 7.26 -10.92
C THR A 395 -16.52 6.23 -9.86
N GLU A 396 -15.77 5.12 -9.76
CA GLU A 396 -16.04 4.08 -8.78
C GLU A 396 -15.61 4.48 -7.36
N LYS A 397 -14.43 5.10 -7.20
CA LYS A 397 -13.78 5.31 -5.90
C LYS A 397 -14.05 6.70 -5.27
N ARG A 398 -14.45 7.69 -6.06
CA ARG A 398 -14.65 9.08 -5.61
C ARG A 398 -15.64 9.27 -4.46
N ASN A 399 -16.49 8.28 -4.18
CA ASN A 399 -17.48 8.36 -3.10
C ASN A 399 -16.97 7.88 -1.74
N HIS A 400 -15.74 7.33 -1.67
CA HIS A 400 -15.15 6.88 -0.41
C HIS A 400 -14.72 8.05 0.46
N THR A 401 -15.09 7.98 1.73
CA THR A 401 -14.77 9.01 2.71
C THR A 401 -13.28 9.11 2.99
N SER A 402 -12.55 8.00 2.90
CA SER A 402 -11.11 7.90 3.14
C SER A 402 -10.25 8.40 1.97
N LEU A 403 -10.79 8.51 0.75
CA LEU A 403 -10.01 8.97 -0.41
C LEU A 403 -9.51 10.39 -0.20
N ALA A 404 -8.19 10.58 -0.26
CA ALA A 404 -7.53 11.85 0.05
C ALA A 404 -6.65 12.39 -1.07
N TYR A 405 -6.06 11.52 -1.91
CA TYR A 405 -5.22 11.94 -3.04
C TYR A 405 -5.39 11.02 -4.23
N TRP A 406 -5.31 11.61 -5.41
CA TRP A 406 -4.97 10.94 -6.66
C TRP A 406 -3.53 11.25 -7.04
N SER A 407 -2.86 10.37 -7.77
CA SER A 407 -1.52 10.62 -8.31
C SER A 407 -1.36 9.95 -9.68
N GLY A 408 -0.59 10.61 -10.54
CA GLY A 408 -0.37 10.15 -11.91
C GLY A 408 0.40 8.83 -12.02
N GLY A 409 1.14 8.44 -10.98
CA GLY A 409 1.89 7.19 -10.91
C GLY A 409 3.14 7.30 -10.08
N ASN A 410 3.91 6.21 -10.00
CA ASN A 410 5.11 6.08 -9.19
C ASN A 410 6.37 6.48 -9.96
N GLU A 411 7.21 7.36 -9.39
CA GLU A 411 8.56 7.70 -9.85
C GLU A 411 8.63 8.03 -11.35
N LEU A 412 7.66 8.79 -11.84
CA LEU A 412 7.61 9.18 -13.23
C LEU A 412 8.52 10.39 -13.47
N MET A 413 9.46 10.25 -14.41
CA MET A 413 10.49 11.22 -14.70
C MET A 413 10.29 11.92 -16.05
N SER A 414 10.76 13.14 -16.13
CA SER A 414 10.95 13.86 -17.41
C SER A 414 12.21 13.38 -18.11
N GLU A 415 12.42 13.81 -19.35
CA GLU A 415 13.65 13.53 -20.13
C GLU A 415 14.93 14.09 -19.47
N ASN A 416 14.79 14.97 -18.47
CA ASN A 416 15.90 15.58 -17.73
C ASN A 416 16.14 14.94 -16.36
N ASP A 417 15.63 13.73 -16.12
CA ASP A 417 15.72 13.00 -14.85
C ASP A 417 15.21 13.78 -13.63
N LYS A 418 14.17 14.60 -13.85
CA LYS A 418 13.43 15.28 -12.78
C LYS A 418 12.02 14.70 -12.70
N PRO A 419 11.39 14.72 -11.52
CA PRO A 419 9.99 14.31 -11.39
C PRO A 419 9.12 14.98 -12.44
N SER A 420 8.30 14.20 -13.13
CA SER A 420 7.37 14.66 -14.15
C SER A 420 6.31 15.58 -13.56
N THR A 421 5.88 16.57 -14.33
CA THR A 421 4.84 17.53 -13.93
C THR A 421 3.64 17.43 -14.87
N PHE A 422 2.59 18.20 -14.61
CA PHE A 422 1.44 18.30 -15.51
C PHE A 422 1.75 19.00 -16.87
N ALA A 423 2.99 19.35 -17.13
CA ALA A 423 3.43 19.72 -18.48
C ALA A 423 3.54 18.49 -19.41
N ASP A 424 3.65 17.28 -18.84
CA ASP A 424 3.59 16.03 -19.58
C ASP A 424 2.15 15.75 -20.03
N GLU A 425 1.95 15.40 -21.32
CA GLU A 425 0.60 15.20 -21.89
C GLU A 425 -0.19 14.04 -21.29
N ASN A 426 0.51 12.96 -20.86
CA ASN A 426 -0.11 11.83 -20.15
C ASN A 426 -0.67 12.31 -18.81
N LEU A 427 0.16 12.98 -18.02
CA LEU A 427 -0.22 13.47 -16.69
C LEU A 427 -1.25 14.60 -16.77
N ALA A 428 -1.16 15.47 -17.78
CA ALA A 428 -2.17 16.51 -18.04
C ALA A 428 -3.54 15.90 -18.35
N MET A 429 -3.59 14.83 -19.15
CA MET A 429 -4.81 14.07 -19.46
C MET A 429 -5.42 13.48 -18.18
N LEU A 430 -4.62 12.79 -17.37
CA LEU A 430 -5.09 12.19 -16.13
C LEU A 430 -5.62 13.24 -15.16
N LYS A 431 -4.91 14.39 -15.06
CA LYS A 431 -5.37 15.52 -14.24
C LYS A 431 -6.70 16.08 -14.71
N ALA A 432 -6.87 16.27 -16.01
CA ALA A 432 -8.13 16.77 -16.53
C ALA A 432 -9.31 15.84 -16.21
N ILE A 433 -9.09 14.52 -16.23
CA ILE A 433 -10.10 13.53 -15.86
C ILE A 433 -10.41 13.58 -14.36
N ALA A 434 -9.39 13.67 -13.52
CA ALA A 434 -9.58 13.77 -12.06
C ALA A 434 -10.31 15.07 -11.69
N ASP A 435 -9.90 16.22 -12.24
CA ASP A 435 -10.55 17.52 -12.02
C ASP A 435 -12.03 17.55 -12.51
N GLU A 436 -12.33 16.84 -13.60
CA GLU A 436 -13.70 16.72 -14.11
C GLU A 436 -14.60 15.88 -13.19
N LEU A 437 -14.09 14.73 -12.73
CA LEU A 437 -14.90 13.71 -12.06
C LEU A 437 -14.83 13.75 -10.54
N ASP A 438 -13.77 14.36 -9.97
CA ASP A 438 -13.52 14.41 -8.54
C ASP A 438 -12.77 15.70 -8.12
N PRO A 439 -13.34 16.88 -8.38
CA PRO A 439 -12.67 18.18 -8.26
C PRO A 439 -12.19 18.53 -6.86
N ASP A 440 -12.71 17.88 -5.82
CA ASP A 440 -12.42 18.17 -4.42
C ASP A 440 -11.16 17.43 -3.91
N ILE A 441 -10.68 16.44 -4.65
CA ILE A 441 -9.52 15.63 -4.25
C ILE A 441 -8.28 16.09 -5.03
N LEU A 442 -7.22 16.42 -4.30
CA LEU A 442 -5.95 16.83 -4.89
C LEU A 442 -5.36 15.71 -5.74
N MET A 443 -4.99 16.07 -6.98
CA MET A 443 -4.16 15.20 -7.80
C MET A 443 -2.73 15.70 -7.82
N LEU A 444 -1.79 14.78 -7.54
CA LEU A 444 -0.34 14.97 -7.67
C LEU A 444 0.14 14.43 -9.03
N PRO A 445 1.17 15.03 -9.66
CA PRO A 445 1.63 14.57 -10.97
C PRO A 445 2.27 13.18 -10.89
N THR A 446 3.06 12.92 -9.87
CA THR A 446 3.76 11.67 -9.60
C THR A 446 4.11 11.61 -8.12
N SER A 447 4.66 10.53 -7.62
CA SER A 447 5.38 10.43 -6.37
C SER A 447 6.78 9.82 -6.66
N ALA A 448 7.87 10.44 -6.27
CA ALA A 448 8.01 11.77 -5.68
C ALA A 448 7.61 12.87 -6.68
N SER A 449 7.04 13.96 -6.18
CA SER A 449 6.62 15.11 -7.00
C SER A 449 7.36 16.42 -6.68
N GLY A 450 8.41 16.33 -5.87
CA GLY A 450 9.28 17.46 -5.58
C GLY A 450 10.16 17.87 -6.78
N PRO A 451 10.92 18.98 -6.71
CA PRO A 451 11.84 19.35 -7.77
C PRO A 451 12.93 18.31 -8.04
N HIS A 452 13.26 17.51 -7.03
CA HIS A 452 14.16 16.38 -7.07
C HIS A 452 13.47 15.12 -6.52
N GLU A 453 13.90 13.95 -7.00
CA GLU A 453 13.46 12.67 -6.44
C GLU A 453 14.17 12.36 -5.12
N TRP A 454 15.46 12.69 -5.04
CA TRP A 454 16.36 12.31 -3.94
C TRP A 454 16.64 13.48 -3.02
N PHE A 455 16.94 13.17 -1.74
CA PHE A 455 17.37 14.15 -0.76
C PHE A 455 18.64 14.88 -1.21
N ASP A 456 18.56 16.21 -1.29
CA ASP A 456 19.69 17.09 -1.59
C ASP A 456 19.99 18.00 -0.38
N PRO A 457 21.11 17.76 0.34
CA PRO A 457 21.48 18.57 1.48
C PRO A 457 21.96 19.98 1.11
N ASP A 458 22.35 20.20 -0.15
CA ASP A 458 22.88 21.49 -0.64
C ASP A 458 21.74 22.45 -1.06
N HIS A 459 20.55 21.89 -1.37
CA HIS A 459 19.33 22.65 -1.72
C HIS A 459 18.17 22.29 -0.79
N PRO A 460 18.24 22.66 0.49
CA PRO A 460 17.29 22.22 1.51
C PRO A 460 15.83 22.62 1.24
N GLU A 461 15.59 23.72 0.53
CA GLU A 461 14.26 24.22 0.14
C GLU A 461 13.61 23.40 -0.99
N GLU A 462 14.38 22.61 -1.72
CA GLU A 462 13.90 21.78 -2.81
C GLU A 462 13.51 20.35 -2.35
N ASN A 463 13.78 19.98 -1.10
CA ASN A 463 13.40 18.69 -0.51
C ASN A 463 11.92 18.68 -0.13
N GLN A 464 11.01 18.79 -1.12
CA GLN A 464 9.59 18.95 -0.89
C GLN A 464 8.89 17.60 -0.71
N ASP A 465 8.94 16.75 -1.74
CA ASP A 465 8.42 15.38 -1.75
C ASP A 465 9.53 14.47 -2.31
N ILE A 466 10.05 13.58 -1.48
CA ILE A 466 11.31 12.85 -1.70
C ILE A 466 11.09 11.34 -1.55
N HIS A 467 11.82 10.56 -2.36
CA HIS A 467 11.96 9.10 -2.24
C HIS A 467 13.35 8.69 -1.77
N GLY A 468 13.44 7.50 -1.16
CA GLY A 468 14.68 6.84 -0.70
C GLY A 468 15.37 7.49 0.51
N PRO A 469 16.33 6.78 1.10
CA PRO A 469 16.81 5.43 0.73
C PRO A 469 15.90 4.30 1.23
N TRP A 470 16.12 3.08 0.71
CA TRP A 470 15.38 1.86 1.12
C TRP A 470 16.26 0.84 1.87
N THR A 471 17.46 1.22 2.19
CA THR A 471 18.43 0.40 2.90
C THR A 471 18.88 1.08 4.19
N TYR A 472 19.36 0.30 5.15
CA TYR A 472 20.06 0.84 6.31
C TYR A 472 21.40 1.42 5.86
N GLY A 473 21.56 2.73 5.96
CA GLY A 473 22.72 3.46 5.45
C GLY A 473 24.04 3.20 6.16
N GLY A 474 24.01 2.40 7.26
CA GLY A 474 25.18 2.12 8.08
C GLY A 474 25.07 2.65 9.50
N VAL A 475 26.02 2.25 10.33
CA VAL A 475 25.98 2.53 11.80
C VAL A 475 26.21 4.02 12.16
N GLU A 476 26.67 4.82 11.23
CA GLU A 476 26.87 6.28 11.37
C GLU A 476 26.09 7.05 10.29
N GLU A 477 26.23 6.65 9.02
CA GLU A 477 25.72 7.38 7.85
C GLU A 477 24.19 7.47 7.84
N HIS A 478 23.49 6.43 8.31
CA HIS A 478 22.02 6.43 8.43
C HIS A 478 21.56 7.57 9.34
N TYR A 479 22.18 7.71 10.49
CA TYR A 479 21.87 8.76 11.48
C TYR A 479 22.27 10.15 10.98
N ALA A 480 23.45 10.25 10.36
CA ALA A 480 23.93 11.52 9.78
C ALA A 480 23.01 12.04 8.69
N LEU A 481 22.43 11.17 7.83
CA LEU A 481 21.46 11.54 6.81
C LEU A 481 20.23 12.18 7.44
N TYR A 482 19.58 11.47 8.37
CA TYR A 482 18.34 11.94 8.98
C TYR A 482 18.55 13.12 9.95
N ASN A 483 19.72 13.25 10.57
CA ASN A 483 20.08 14.41 11.38
C ASN A 483 20.23 15.70 10.57
N ARG A 484 20.53 15.60 9.27
CA ARG A 484 20.64 16.72 8.32
C ARG A 484 19.40 16.91 7.46
N SER A 485 18.46 15.96 7.51
CA SER A 485 17.30 15.97 6.63
C SER A 485 16.46 17.22 6.79
N THR A 486 16.05 17.78 5.64
CA THR A 486 15.12 18.91 5.51
C THR A 486 13.86 18.53 4.74
N ILE A 487 13.66 17.25 4.45
CA ILE A 487 12.54 16.71 3.68
C ILE A 487 11.21 17.10 4.33
N MET A 488 10.32 17.70 3.54
CA MET A 488 8.98 18.11 4.01
C MET A 488 8.03 16.93 4.05
N LEU A 489 7.85 16.24 2.92
CA LEU A 489 7.13 14.98 2.80
C LEU A 489 8.10 13.89 2.32
N HIS A 490 8.25 12.85 3.10
CA HIS A 490 9.04 11.69 2.70
C HIS A 490 8.09 10.60 2.25
N SER A 491 7.66 10.68 0.98
CA SER A 491 6.58 9.84 0.47
C SER A 491 7.00 8.39 0.21
N GLU A 492 8.33 8.14 0.18
CA GLU A 492 8.83 6.78 0.11
C GLU A 492 10.25 6.68 0.71
N PHE A 493 10.42 5.81 1.69
CA PHE A 493 11.70 5.39 2.26
C PHE A 493 11.52 4.09 3.02
N GLY A 494 12.59 3.34 3.21
CA GLY A 494 12.49 2.06 3.91
C GLY A 494 13.83 1.52 4.39
N VAL A 495 13.77 0.39 5.05
CA VAL A 495 14.92 -0.44 5.42
C VAL A 495 14.53 -1.89 5.20
N ASP A 496 15.37 -2.63 4.51
CA ASP A 496 15.18 -4.06 4.29
C ASP A 496 15.38 -4.87 5.58
N GLY A 497 14.66 -5.97 5.71
CA GLY A 497 14.77 -6.89 6.84
C GLY A 497 14.33 -8.30 6.49
N VAL A 498 14.99 -9.29 7.09
CA VAL A 498 14.66 -10.71 6.90
C VAL A 498 13.25 -10.98 7.41
N SER A 499 12.50 -11.83 6.68
CA SER A 499 11.13 -12.21 7.05
C SER A 499 11.08 -13.05 8.33
N ASN A 500 9.87 -13.20 8.90
CA ASN A 500 9.71 -13.99 10.13
C ASN A 500 10.18 -15.43 9.95
N LEU A 501 10.72 -16.02 11.00
CA LEU A 501 11.22 -17.40 10.97
C LEU A 501 10.16 -18.39 10.50
N SER A 502 8.91 -18.26 10.98
CA SER A 502 7.77 -19.08 10.55
C SER A 502 7.55 -19.05 9.04
N SER A 503 7.66 -17.86 8.44
CA SER A 503 7.47 -17.63 7.02
C SER A 503 8.60 -18.25 6.20
N LEU A 504 9.86 -18.08 6.63
CA LEU A 504 11.02 -18.73 6.02
C LEU A 504 10.91 -20.26 6.06
N LEU A 505 10.49 -20.82 7.19
CA LEU A 505 10.29 -22.28 7.35
C LEU A 505 9.14 -22.82 6.48
N THR A 506 8.20 -21.99 6.07
CA THR A 506 7.11 -22.37 5.19
C THR A 506 7.55 -22.49 3.73
N VAL A 507 8.41 -21.59 3.27
CA VAL A 507 8.76 -21.50 1.85
C VAL A 507 10.11 -22.13 1.49
N LEU A 508 11.03 -22.28 2.46
CA LEU A 508 12.35 -22.85 2.22
C LEU A 508 12.40 -24.35 2.53
N ALA A 509 12.94 -25.13 1.63
CA ALA A 509 13.26 -26.53 1.88
C ALA A 509 14.38 -26.67 2.95
N PRO A 510 14.45 -27.81 3.70
CA PRO A 510 15.37 -27.96 4.83
C PRO A 510 16.85 -27.60 4.52
N GLN A 511 17.33 -27.89 3.32
CA GLN A 511 18.71 -27.60 2.90
C GLN A 511 18.98 -26.10 2.73
N ASN A 512 17.96 -25.28 2.53
CA ASN A 512 18.04 -23.83 2.36
C ASN A 512 17.72 -23.04 3.63
N ARG A 513 17.34 -23.73 4.74
CA ARG A 513 16.99 -23.13 6.04
C ARG A 513 18.23 -22.74 6.83
N ARG A 514 19.06 -21.91 6.25
CA ARG A 514 20.27 -21.35 6.88
C ARG A 514 20.52 -19.94 6.35
N PRO A 515 21.24 -19.08 7.11
CA PRO A 515 21.69 -17.79 6.59
C PRO A 515 22.45 -17.94 5.26
N ALA A 516 22.06 -17.16 4.27
CA ALA A 516 22.73 -17.17 2.98
C ALA A 516 22.63 -15.80 2.30
N SER A 517 23.69 -15.41 1.60
CA SER A 517 23.67 -14.31 0.65
C SER A 517 22.86 -14.71 -0.60
N VAL A 518 22.14 -13.76 -1.16
CA VAL A 518 21.44 -13.93 -2.44
C VAL A 518 22.44 -14.21 -3.60
N ARG A 519 23.72 -13.92 -3.40
CA ARG A 519 24.79 -14.21 -4.37
C ARG A 519 25.20 -15.67 -4.38
N ASP A 520 25.04 -16.36 -3.24
CA ASP A 520 25.58 -17.70 -3.01
C ASP A 520 24.50 -18.78 -3.02
N ASN A 521 23.21 -18.41 -2.90
CA ASN A 521 22.10 -19.34 -2.86
C ASN A 521 20.98 -18.90 -3.82
N PHE A 522 20.62 -19.77 -4.77
CA PHE A 522 19.63 -19.46 -5.79
C PHE A 522 18.23 -19.26 -5.21
N THR A 523 17.80 -20.08 -4.23
CA THR A 523 16.49 -19.94 -3.59
C THR A 523 16.40 -18.65 -2.78
N TRP A 524 17.45 -18.30 -2.03
CA TRP A 524 17.48 -17.02 -1.32
C TRP A 524 17.41 -15.83 -2.28
N ARG A 525 18.12 -15.90 -3.42
CA ARG A 525 18.01 -14.87 -4.47
C ARG A 525 16.64 -14.81 -5.08
N HIS A 526 16.00 -15.96 -5.33
CA HIS A 526 14.66 -16.04 -5.95
C HIS A 526 13.57 -15.41 -5.07
N HIS A 527 13.70 -15.51 -3.75
CA HIS A 527 12.80 -14.92 -2.77
C HIS A 527 13.25 -13.55 -2.22
N GLY A 528 14.53 -13.24 -2.29
CA GLY A 528 15.08 -11.97 -1.78
C GLY A 528 15.29 -10.90 -2.86
N GLU A 529 15.28 -11.31 -4.10
CA GLU A 529 15.50 -10.46 -5.29
C GLU A 529 16.74 -9.56 -5.15
N TRP A 530 16.59 -8.28 -4.84
CA TRP A 530 17.69 -7.32 -4.70
C TRP A 530 18.25 -7.26 -3.27
N TRP A 531 17.54 -7.80 -2.27
CA TRP A 531 17.85 -7.60 -0.86
C TRP A 531 18.83 -8.64 -0.32
N ASP A 532 20.12 -8.41 -0.52
CA ASP A 532 21.20 -9.24 0.06
C ASP A 532 21.52 -8.85 1.50
N THR A 533 20.50 -8.76 2.33
CA THR A 533 20.56 -8.28 3.70
C THR A 533 21.68 -8.95 4.50
N TYR A 534 21.75 -10.30 4.48
CA TYR A 534 22.80 -11.04 5.18
C TYR A 534 24.20 -10.76 4.64
N GLY A 535 24.37 -10.80 3.30
CA GLY A 535 25.70 -10.68 2.68
C GLY A 535 26.30 -9.28 2.78
N VAL A 536 25.47 -8.22 2.74
CA VAL A 536 25.96 -6.84 2.71
C VAL A 536 25.85 -6.09 4.04
N ARG A 537 25.04 -6.57 4.99
CA ARG A 537 24.82 -5.87 6.27
C ARG A 537 25.13 -6.73 7.49
N GLU A 538 24.40 -7.84 7.73
CA GLU A 538 24.51 -8.59 8.99
C GLU A 538 25.88 -9.28 9.13
N LYS A 539 26.36 -9.97 8.08
CA LYS A 539 27.65 -10.64 8.11
C LYS A 539 28.86 -9.67 8.22
N PRO A 540 28.90 -8.56 7.46
CA PRO A 540 29.92 -7.53 7.66
C PRO A 540 29.92 -6.93 9.08
N LEU A 541 28.75 -6.66 9.66
CA LEU A 541 28.63 -6.02 10.96
C LEU A 541 28.87 -6.96 12.11
N PHE A 542 28.31 -8.18 12.08
CA PHE A 542 28.29 -9.12 13.21
C PHE A 542 29.19 -10.37 13.03
N GLY A 543 29.86 -10.55 11.89
CA GLY A 543 30.54 -11.80 11.54
C GLY A 543 29.56 -12.90 11.10
N GLU A 544 30.06 -14.13 10.95
CA GLU A 544 29.24 -15.29 10.56
C GLU A 544 28.08 -15.55 11.52
N ILE A 545 26.88 -15.80 10.98
CA ILE A 545 25.68 -16.18 11.72
C ILE A 545 25.28 -17.57 11.27
N ASP A 546 25.15 -18.52 12.20
CA ASP A 546 25.02 -19.95 11.88
C ASP A 546 23.56 -20.41 11.80
N ASP A 547 22.62 -19.67 12.38
CA ASP A 547 21.21 -20.05 12.44
C ASP A 547 20.25 -18.93 12.00
N LEU A 548 19.07 -19.32 11.49
CA LEU A 548 18.06 -18.40 11.00
C LEU A 548 17.44 -17.54 12.08
N GLU A 549 17.25 -18.05 13.28
CA GLU A 549 16.59 -17.31 14.35
C GLU A 549 17.42 -16.08 14.75
N THR A 550 18.72 -16.29 14.94
CA THR A 550 19.65 -15.19 15.20
C THR A 550 19.69 -14.19 14.06
N LEU A 551 19.74 -14.66 12.79
CA LEU A 551 19.70 -13.77 11.63
C LEU A 551 18.41 -12.94 11.60
N VAL A 552 17.25 -13.56 11.77
CA VAL A 552 15.94 -12.88 11.78
C VAL A 552 15.91 -11.78 12.84
N LYS A 553 16.33 -12.09 14.09
CA LYS A 553 16.30 -11.14 15.20
C LYS A 553 17.21 -9.93 14.96
N LEU A 554 18.44 -10.16 14.53
CA LEU A 554 19.39 -9.07 14.26
C LEU A 554 18.96 -8.21 13.09
N SER A 555 18.55 -8.85 11.98
CA SER A 555 18.11 -8.16 10.77
C SER A 555 16.84 -7.33 10.99
N GLN A 556 15.83 -7.90 11.65
CA GLN A 556 14.60 -7.17 11.97
C GLN A 556 14.84 -6.05 12.99
N TYR A 557 15.80 -6.20 13.90
CA TYR A 557 16.14 -5.11 14.81
C TYR A 557 16.74 -3.92 14.06
N LEU A 558 17.68 -4.16 13.15
CA LEU A 558 18.28 -3.09 12.33
C LEU A 558 17.24 -2.43 11.41
N GLN A 559 16.32 -3.22 10.81
CA GLN A 559 15.19 -2.69 10.06
C GLN A 559 14.33 -1.76 10.93
N ALA A 560 13.93 -2.25 12.11
CA ALA A 560 13.07 -1.52 13.03
C ALA A 560 13.73 -0.23 13.54
N GLU A 561 15.01 -0.31 13.91
CA GLU A 561 15.81 0.83 14.37
C GLU A 561 15.95 1.90 13.30
N GLY A 562 16.29 1.50 12.07
CA GLY A 562 16.45 2.43 10.97
C GLY A 562 15.14 3.14 10.60
N ILE A 563 14.02 2.43 10.53
CA ILE A 563 12.69 3.00 10.28
C ILE A 563 12.29 3.95 11.42
N ARG A 564 12.44 3.52 12.69
CA ARG A 564 12.14 4.36 13.84
C ARG A 564 12.90 5.67 13.82
N TYR A 565 14.22 5.60 13.60
CA TYR A 565 15.07 6.79 13.61
C TYR A 565 14.66 7.81 12.53
N ALA A 566 14.35 7.33 11.34
CA ALA A 566 13.85 8.14 10.24
C ALA A 566 12.52 8.83 10.61
N ILE A 567 11.54 8.10 11.11
CA ILE A 567 10.24 8.63 11.55
C ILE A 567 10.44 9.67 12.65
N GLU A 568 11.20 9.35 13.69
CA GLU A 568 11.48 10.28 14.79
C GLU A 568 12.17 11.55 14.29
N ALA A 569 13.06 11.45 13.28
CA ALA A 569 13.69 12.62 12.68
C ALA A 569 12.68 13.53 11.97
N HIS A 570 11.69 12.98 11.28
CA HIS A 570 10.57 13.75 10.71
C HIS A 570 9.73 14.37 11.82
N ARG A 571 9.36 13.60 12.82
CA ARG A 571 8.54 14.07 13.96
C ARG A 571 9.22 15.16 14.77
N ARG A 572 10.54 15.11 14.97
CA ARG A 572 11.30 16.17 15.63
C ARG A 572 11.26 17.54 14.92
N ARG A 573 10.83 17.57 13.65
CA ARG A 573 10.66 18.77 12.82
C ARG A 573 9.20 19.14 12.58
N SER A 574 8.25 18.37 13.10
CA SER A 574 6.81 18.68 13.01
C SER A 574 6.41 19.80 13.99
N ASP A 575 5.22 20.35 13.79
CA ASP A 575 4.69 21.42 14.65
C ASP A 575 4.37 20.96 16.07
N SER A 576 4.11 19.65 16.27
CA SER A 576 3.88 19.06 17.60
C SER A 576 5.17 18.82 18.41
N ALA A 577 6.35 19.06 17.81
CA ALA A 577 7.64 18.79 18.41
C ALA A 577 8.11 19.90 19.36
N ALA A 578 8.66 19.51 20.49
CA ALA A 578 9.37 20.40 21.40
C ALA A 578 10.63 19.74 21.99
N PRO A 579 11.73 20.51 22.22
CA PRO A 579 12.84 20.03 23.03
C PRO A 579 12.38 19.72 24.46
N ALA A 580 12.70 18.51 24.95
CA ALA A 580 12.33 18.09 26.29
C ALA A 580 13.24 18.79 27.34
N ARG A 581 12.69 19.59 28.23
CA ARG A 581 13.49 20.21 29.31
C ARG A 581 13.79 19.19 30.39
N LEU A 582 15.03 18.70 30.40
CA LEU A 582 15.54 17.74 31.39
C LEU A 582 16.21 18.40 32.58
N ALA A 583 16.88 19.54 32.36
CA ALA A 583 17.58 20.34 33.34
C ALA A 583 17.63 21.83 32.93
N GLU A 584 18.25 22.68 33.75
CA GLU A 584 18.63 24.02 33.35
C GLU A 584 19.69 23.97 32.25
N GLY A 585 19.70 24.97 31.35
CA GLY A 585 20.64 25.09 30.24
C GLY A 585 19.96 25.44 28.92
N GLU A 586 20.78 25.56 27.88
CA GLU A 586 20.33 25.86 26.52
C GLU A 586 19.61 24.66 25.92
N LEU A 587 18.53 24.95 25.17
CA LEU A 587 17.74 23.92 24.46
C LEU A 587 18.19 23.87 23.00
N PHE A 588 18.67 22.70 22.58
CA PHE A 588 18.87 22.43 21.17
C PHE A 588 17.50 22.19 20.49
N ALA A 589 17.20 22.98 19.49
CA ALA A 589 16.00 22.83 18.65
C ALA A 589 16.39 22.86 17.17
N PHE A 590 15.68 22.08 16.36
CA PHE A 590 15.84 22.18 14.92
C PHE A 590 15.26 23.52 14.42
N LYS A 591 15.91 24.14 13.41
CA LYS A 591 15.27 25.23 12.67
C LYS A 591 14.02 24.66 12.01
N LYS A 592 12.88 25.29 12.23
CA LYS A 592 11.59 24.85 11.69
C LYS A 592 11.62 24.88 10.15
N GLN A 593 11.90 23.76 9.55
CA GLN A 593 11.35 23.39 8.25
C GLN A 593 10.33 22.30 8.56
N ALA A 594 9.07 22.62 8.42
CA ALA A 594 8.01 21.75 8.90
C ALA A 594 7.96 20.47 8.06
N SER A 595 8.36 19.33 8.67
CA SER A 595 7.96 18.05 8.13
C SER A 595 6.45 17.90 8.30
N ILE A 596 5.77 17.50 7.23
CA ILE A 596 4.33 17.24 7.22
C ILE A 596 4.01 15.76 7.31
N GLY A 597 5.02 14.90 7.33
CA GLY A 597 4.85 13.46 7.50
C GLY A 597 5.85 12.62 6.73
N SER A 598 5.66 11.32 6.86
CA SER A 598 6.46 10.29 6.22
C SER A 598 5.63 9.06 5.85
N ILE A 599 5.99 8.37 4.78
CA ILE A 599 5.30 7.20 4.25
C ILE A 599 6.30 6.08 4.00
N VAL A 600 6.31 5.09 4.89
CA VAL A 600 7.30 4.00 4.83
C VAL A 600 7.04 3.06 3.66
N TRP A 601 8.05 2.74 2.88
CA TRP A 601 8.08 1.65 1.91
C TRP A 601 8.58 0.37 2.60
N GLN A 602 7.73 -0.62 2.89
CA GLN A 602 6.30 -0.76 2.63
C GLN A 602 5.62 -1.55 3.77
N ILE A 603 4.29 -1.54 3.82
CA ILE A 603 3.62 -2.27 4.89
C ILE A 603 3.61 -3.77 4.65
N ASN A 604 3.38 -4.25 3.41
CA ASN A 604 3.18 -5.66 3.05
C ASN A 604 4.00 -6.07 1.83
N GLU A 605 3.99 -7.35 1.52
CA GLU A 605 4.59 -7.95 0.32
C GLU A 605 3.60 -8.92 -0.35
N PRO A 606 3.55 -9.00 -1.71
CA PRO A 606 2.69 -9.93 -2.45
C PRO A 606 3.29 -11.31 -2.65
N TRP A 607 4.54 -11.48 -2.26
CA TRP A 607 5.39 -12.64 -2.44
C TRP A 607 6.09 -12.97 -1.12
N PRO A 608 6.24 -14.25 -0.73
CA PRO A 608 6.96 -14.58 0.51
C PRO A 608 8.47 -14.36 0.35
N CYS A 609 8.91 -13.12 0.61
CA CYS A 609 10.32 -12.74 0.52
C CYS A 609 11.17 -13.38 1.61
N THR A 610 12.46 -13.67 1.32
CA THR A 610 13.44 -14.00 2.37
C THR A 610 13.89 -12.74 3.11
N ALA A 611 14.00 -11.63 2.39
CA ALA A 611 14.21 -10.30 2.94
C ALA A 611 13.49 -9.28 2.05
N CYS A 612 12.95 -8.22 2.66
CA CYS A 612 12.28 -7.14 1.95
C CYS A 612 12.09 -5.96 2.91
N THR A 613 11.78 -4.80 2.38
CA THR A 613 11.45 -3.57 3.13
C THR A 613 10.11 -3.62 3.85
N SER A 614 9.27 -4.63 3.60
CA SER A 614 7.96 -4.82 4.25
C SER A 614 8.05 -4.87 5.78
N MET A 615 7.07 -4.27 6.47
CA MET A 615 6.91 -4.36 7.93
C MET A 615 5.97 -5.49 8.37
N VAL A 616 5.22 -6.06 7.44
CA VAL A 616 4.36 -7.25 7.60
C VAL A 616 4.71 -8.21 6.47
N ASP A 617 5.01 -9.46 6.81
CA ASP A 617 5.38 -10.44 5.80
C ASP A 617 4.17 -10.97 4.99
N TYR A 618 4.43 -11.77 3.97
CA TYR A 618 3.39 -12.32 3.09
C TYR A 618 2.26 -13.04 3.85
N TYR A 619 2.57 -13.74 4.94
CA TYR A 619 1.58 -14.47 5.76
C TYR A 619 0.81 -13.58 6.74
N MET A 620 0.96 -12.25 6.63
CA MET A 620 0.35 -11.25 7.50
C MET A 620 0.81 -11.35 8.96
N ASP A 621 2.06 -11.76 9.18
CA ASP A 621 2.70 -11.70 10.49
C ASP A 621 3.58 -10.42 10.56
N PRO A 622 3.39 -9.57 11.59
CA PRO A 622 4.18 -8.35 11.73
C PRO A 622 5.64 -8.68 12.05
N LYS A 623 6.56 -7.95 11.39
CA LYS A 623 7.97 -7.88 11.78
C LYS A 623 8.14 -6.89 12.93
N LEU A 624 9.29 -6.91 13.61
CA LEU A 624 9.59 -5.97 14.70
C LEU A 624 9.43 -4.50 14.28
N ALA A 625 9.70 -4.20 13.00
CA ALA A 625 9.60 -2.87 12.42
C ALA A 625 8.22 -2.23 12.59
N LEU A 626 7.13 -3.02 12.50
CA LEU A 626 5.78 -2.48 12.70
C LEU A 626 5.55 -2.03 14.16
N SER A 627 6.16 -2.71 15.13
CA SER A 627 6.09 -2.30 16.54
C SER A 627 6.84 -0.98 16.78
N PHE A 628 8.02 -0.83 16.18
CA PHE A 628 8.81 0.39 16.30
C PHE A 628 8.16 1.56 15.56
N PHE A 629 7.54 1.31 14.39
CA PHE A 629 6.71 2.28 13.69
C PHE A 629 5.57 2.77 14.58
N ARG A 630 4.78 1.84 15.17
CA ARG A 630 3.68 2.17 16.07
C ARG A 630 4.15 3.08 17.22
N ASP A 631 5.25 2.71 17.87
CA ASP A 631 5.76 3.45 19.03
C ASP A 631 6.29 4.84 18.59
N ALA A 632 6.98 4.92 17.46
CA ALA A 632 7.47 6.19 16.90
C ALA A 632 6.34 7.12 16.43
N GLU A 633 5.20 6.58 15.98
CA GLU A 633 4.04 7.34 15.52
C GLU A 633 2.94 7.50 16.60
N ASP A 634 3.24 7.14 17.86
CA ASP A 634 2.32 7.41 18.97
C ASP A 634 2.06 8.93 19.08
N PRO A 635 0.80 9.39 19.20
CA PRO A 635 0.47 10.82 19.30
C PRO A 635 1.21 11.55 20.44
N LEU A 636 1.47 10.87 21.55
CA LEU A 636 2.26 11.40 22.64
C LEU A 636 3.57 10.61 22.77
N HIS A 637 4.67 11.15 22.25
CA HIS A 637 5.93 10.43 22.07
C HIS A 637 7.13 11.17 22.65
N VAL A 638 8.14 10.44 23.08
CA VAL A 638 9.46 10.96 23.46
C VAL A 638 10.53 10.32 22.60
N SER A 639 11.35 11.12 21.93
CA SER A 639 12.42 10.65 21.04
C SER A 639 13.79 11.22 21.42
N MET A 640 14.84 10.57 20.95
CA MET A 640 16.21 11.04 21.12
C MET A 640 16.95 11.12 19.79
N ARG A 641 17.59 12.26 19.53
CA ARG A 641 18.59 12.42 18.46
C ARG A 641 19.94 11.94 18.96
N TYR A 642 20.64 11.16 18.17
CA TYR A 642 22.01 10.69 18.38
C TYR A 642 22.70 10.48 17.03
N ASP A 643 24.03 10.20 17.03
CA ASP A 643 24.80 10.28 15.78
C ASP A 643 25.22 8.91 15.24
N LYS A 644 25.18 7.83 16.06
CA LYS A 644 25.60 6.49 15.61
C LYS A 644 25.07 5.37 16.50
N LEU A 645 25.05 4.16 15.97
CA LEU A 645 24.62 2.94 16.68
C LEU A 645 25.77 2.25 17.42
N VAL A 646 26.98 2.29 16.86
CA VAL A 646 28.16 1.60 17.40
C VAL A 646 29.12 2.64 18.00
N TRP A 647 29.52 2.43 19.24
CA TRP A 647 30.34 3.34 20.03
C TRP A 647 31.65 2.69 20.46
N GLN A 648 32.66 3.48 20.77
CA GLN A 648 33.86 3.02 21.42
C GLN A 648 33.69 3.05 22.93
N LYS A 649 34.36 2.12 23.66
CA LYS A 649 34.44 2.14 25.12
C LYS A 649 35.17 3.40 25.56
N GLY A 650 34.68 4.08 26.63
CA GLY A 650 35.24 5.33 27.11
C GLY A 650 34.99 6.56 26.25
N GLU A 651 34.25 6.45 25.15
CA GLU A 651 33.87 7.58 24.32
C GLU A 651 32.74 8.41 24.97
N THR A 652 32.68 9.70 24.69
CA THR A 652 31.59 10.53 25.18
C THR A 652 30.34 10.34 24.36
N PHE A 653 29.28 9.76 24.94
CA PHE A 653 27.94 9.72 24.37
C PHE A 653 27.28 11.08 24.51
N GLU A 654 26.63 11.54 23.45
CA GLU A 654 25.77 12.72 23.43
C GLU A 654 24.45 12.41 22.71
N GLY A 655 23.33 12.81 23.32
CA GLY A 655 22.00 12.71 22.74
C GLY A 655 21.15 13.92 23.08
N TYR A 656 20.14 14.20 22.28
CA TYR A 656 19.20 15.30 22.51
C TYR A 656 17.76 14.77 22.51
N VAL A 657 16.99 15.08 23.54
CA VAL A 657 15.65 14.52 23.78
C VAL A 657 14.58 15.52 23.33
N PHE A 658 13.56 14.98 22.65
CA PHE A 658 12.40 15.73 22.14
C PHE A 658 11.11 15.03 22.55
N THR A 659 10.04 15.80 22.56
CA THR A 659 8.68 15.28 22.76
C THR A 659 7.80 15.69 21.57
N ASN A 660 6.82 14.86 21.25
CA ASN A 660 5.72 15.20 20.36
C ASN A 660 4.41 15.03 21.12
N ASP A 661 3.50 15.99 20.95
CA ASP A 661 2.15 15.97 21.49
C ASP A 661 1.18 16.43 20.38
N ASP A 662 0.75 15.48 19.55
CA ASP A 662 -0.03 15.74 18.33
C ASP A 662 -1.46 16.25 18.69
N ASN A 663 -1.96 15.91 19.87
CA ASN A 663 -3.31 16.24 20.33
C ASN A 663 -3.35 17.44 21.31
N GLY A 664 -2.19 17.93 21.74
CA GLY A 664 -2.11 19.00 22.75
C GLY A 664 -2.63 18.59 24.13
N GLU A 665 -2.51 17.28 24.46
CA GLU A 665 -3.03 16.73 25.72
C GLU A 665 -2.18 17.06 26.93
N GLY A 666 -0.91 17.45 26.71
CA GLY A 666 0.07 17.72 27.75
C GLY A 666 0.62 16.46 28.42
N PHE A 667 1.73 16.61 29.14
CA PHE A 667 2.36 15.58 29.96
C PHE A 667 3.00 16.23 31.19
N ASP A 668 3.31 15.41 32.22
CA ASP A 668 3.79 15.92 33.50
C ASP A 668 5.30 16.16 33.51
N ARG A 669 6.07 15.19 33.01
CA ARG A 669 7.54 15.24 32.99
C ARG A 669 8.15 14.27 32.00
N VAL A 670 9.43 14.52 31.67
CA VAL A 670 10.31 13.61 30.96
C VAL A 670 11.47 13.21 31.87
N SER A 671 11.95 11.98 31.75
CA SER A 671 13.16 11.51 32.40
C SER A 671 14.00 10.65 31.46
N VAL A 672 15.30 10.62 31.71
CA VAL A 672 16.26 9.78 30.99
C VAL A 672 17.04 8.95 31.96
N ARG A 673 17.23 7.66 31.66
CA ARG A 673 18.09 6.73 32.36
C ARG A 673 18.99 6.01 31.36
N ALA A 674 20.19 5.67 31.80
CA ALA A 674 21.12 4.88 31.00
C ALA A 674 21.60 3.67 31.80
N TYR A 675 21.81 2.55 31.08
CA TYR A 675 22.17 1.28 31.68
C TYR A 675 23.27 0.58 30.87
N SER A 676 24.12 -0.15 31.55
CA SER A 676 25.09 -1.09 30.98
C SER A 676 24.98 -2.43 31.67
N ASP A 677 25.77 -3.41 31.25
CA ASP A 677 25.90 -4.70 31.94
C ASP A 677 26.43 -4.55 33.38
N SER A 678 27.13 -3.46 33.67
CA SER A 678 27.66 -3.13 35.00
C SER A 678 26.65 -2.42 35.92
N GLY A 679 25.48 -2.04 35.44
CA GLY A 679 24.43 -1.34 36.17
C GLY A 679 24.00 -0.01 35.58
N GLU A 680 23.36 0.83 36.39
CA GLU A 680 22.85 2.13 35.97
C GLU A 680 24.01 3.14 35.78
N ILE A 681 23.96 3.88 34.67
CA ILE A 681 24.87 4.99 34.35
C ILE A 681 24.17 6.29 34.74
N THR A 682 24.85 7.17 35.47
CA THR A 682 24.31 8.50 35.79
C THR A 682 24.65 9.47 34.68
N PRO A 683 23.69 9.92 33.83
CA PRO A 683 23.99 10.88 32.80
C PRO A 683 24.11 12.32 33.35
N THR A 684 24.91 13.14 32.68
CA THR A 684 24.86 14.59 32.83
C THR A 684 23.73 15.13 31.94
N LEU A 685 22.86 15.96 32.51
CA LEU A 685 21.71 16.56 31.83
C LEU A 685 21.89 18.08 31.77
N GLU A 686 21.74 18.69 30.58
CA GLU A 686 21.79 20.12 30.35
C GLU A 686 20.77 20.50 29.29
N GLY A 687 19.80 21.37 29.63
CA GLY A 687 18.68 21.67 28.72
C GLY A 687 17.92 20.40 28.31
N ASN A 688 18.03 19.99 27.04
CA ASN A 688 17.53 18.73 26.51
C ASN A 688 18.67 17.76 26.11
N LYS A 689 19.91 18.09 26.45
CA LYS A 689 21.09 17.25 26.20
C LYS A 689 21.27 16.20 27.28
N VAL A 690 21.65 15.00 26.85
CA VAL A 690 22.07 13.88 27.69
C VAL A 690 23.50 13.51 27.31
N SER A 691 24.41 13.43 28.26
CA SER A 691 25.78 13.02 27.99
C SER A 691 26.39 12.19 29.14
N PHE A 692 27.28 11.29 28.79
CA PHE A 692 28.07 10.48 29.72
C PHE A 692 29.25 9.81 29.02
N GLN A 693 30.24 9.37 29.80
CA GLN A 693 31.29 8.50 29.26
C GLN A 693 30.74 7.09 29.12
N THR A 694 30.86 6.49 27.91
CA THR A 694 30.44 5.12 27.70
C THR A 694 31.27 4.16 28.58
N PRO A 695 30.64 3.11 29.14
CA PRO A 695 31.36 2.16 30.01
C PRO A 695 32.55 1.49 29.33
N GLU A 696 33.62 1.27 30.10
CA GLU A 696 34.84 0.56 29.65
C GLU A 696 34.61 -0.96 29.52
N ALA A 697 33.54 -1.50 30.12
CA ALA A 697 33.22 -2.93 30.11
C ALA A 697 31.84 -3.20 29.52
N GLY A 698 31.61 -4.44 29.09
CA GLY A 698 30.34 -4.89 28.51
C GLY A 698 30.36 -4.91 27.00
N GLU A 699 29.20 -5.21 26.40
CA GLU A 699 29.01 -5.39 24.98
C GLU A 699 28.21 -4.22 24.33
N GLY A 700 27.64 -3.34 25.17
CA GLY A 700 26.86 -2.19 24.75
C GLY A 700 26.24 -1.48 25.96
N PHE A 701 25.34 -0.54 25.66
CA PHE A 701 24.56 0.19 26.66
C PHE A 701 23.17 0.53 26.12
N THR A 702 22.27 0.91 27.03
CA THR A 702 20.88 1.26 26.67
C THR A 702 20.53 2.61 27.30
N VAL A 703 19.85 3.47 26.51
CA VAL A 703 19.27 4.71 27.01
C VAL A 703 17.75 4.60 26.93
N VAL A 704 17.08 4.94 28.02
CA VAL A 704 15.62 4.92 28.14
C VAL A 704 15.13 6.34 28.36
N CYS A 705 14.37 6.85 27.41
CA CYS A 705 13.63 8.09 27.55
C CYS A 705 12.20 7.76 27.96
N SER A 706 11.71 8.36 29.05
CA SER A 706 10.35 8.14 29.57
C SER A 706 9.60 9.46 29.64
N LEU A 707 8.37 9.45 29.16
CA LEU A 707 7.40 10.52 29.27
C LEU A 707 6.25 10.07 30.17
N PHE A 708 5.85 10.90 31.12
CA PHE A 708 4.84 10.57 32.11
C PHE A 708 3.60 11.48 31.98
N LYS A 709 2.43 10.87 32.01
CA LYS A 709 1.12 11.54 32.05
C LYS A 709 0.26 10.83 33.08
N GLY A 710 0.05 11.46 34.23
CA GLY A 710 -0.58 10.80 35.38
C GLY A 710 0.19 9.55 35.81
N ASN A 711 -0.49 8.40 35.76
CA ASN A 711 0.11 7.09 36.06
C ASN A 711 0.63 6.36 34.81
N GLU A 712 0.46 6.93 33.63
CA GLU A 712 0.93 6.34 32.38
C GLU A 712 2.38 6.74 32.14
N GLU A 713 3.19 5.75 31.69
CA GLU A 713 4.56 5.94 31.28
C GLU A 713 4.76 5.44 29.87
N LYS A 714 5.13 6.34 28.95
CA LYS A 714 5.56 6.01 27.59
C LYS A 714 7.07 6.01 27.49
N LYS A 715 7.63 4.99 26.85
CA LYS A 715 9.09 4.75 26.79
C LYS A 715 9.58 4.60 25.37
N SER A 716 10.70 5.24 25.10
CA SER A 716 11.56 4.93 23.96
C SER A 716 12.89 4.37 24.46
N VAL A 717 13.24 3.18 24.00
CA VAL A 717 14.43 2.43 24.40
C VAL A 717 15.41 2.38 23.24
N TYR A 718 16.62 2.86 23.46
CA TYR A 718 17.69 2.92 22.47
C TYR A 718 18.83 2.04 22.92
N THR A 719 19.20 1.03 22.13
CA THR A 719 20.26 0.07 22.43
C THR A 719 21.45 0.32 21.52
N PHE A 720 22.60 0.55 22.10
CA PHE A 720 23.85 0.87 21.45
C PHE A 720 24.87 -0.26 21.66
N LEU A 721 25.77 -0.41 20.70
CA LEU A 721 26.70 -1.52 20.60
C LEU A 721 28.14 -1.06 20.78
N TYR A 722 28.97 -1.98 21.27
CA TYR A 722 30.42 -1.93 21.12
C TYR A 722 30.89 -2.95 20.08
N THR A 723 32.15 -2.84 19.67
CA THR A 723 32.82 -3.84 18.84
C THR A 723 33.79 -4.70 19.67
N ASP A 724 34.00 -5.90 19.16
CA ASP A 724 35.08 -6.78 19.65
C ASP A 724 36.45 -6.37 19.09
N GLU A 725 37.48 -7.15 19.38
CA GLU A 725 38.86 -6.91 18.92
C GLU A 725 39.03 -7.02 17.39
N GLU A 726 38.10 -7.72 16.71
CA GLU A 726 38.07 -7.87 15.24
C GLU A 726 37.25 -6.75 14.56
N GLY A 727 36.66 -5.84 15.33
CA GLY A 727 35.80 -4.74 14.84
C GLY A 727 34.37 -5.19 14.54
N LYS A 728 33.93 -6.37 15.00
CA LYS A 728 32.56 -6.83 14.86
C LYS A 728 31.70 -6.36 16.02
N ALA A 729 30.50 -5.90 15.71
CA ALA A 729 29.55 -5.49 16.73
C ALA A 729 29.06 -6.69 17.56
N TYR A 730 28.98 -6.51 18.88
CA TYR A 730 28.41 -7.52 19.77
C TYR A 730 26.91 -7.68 19.51
N ARG A 731 26.44 -8.94 19.47
CA ARG A 731 25.06 -9.31 19.10
C ARG A 731 24.10 -9.29 20.29
N ALA A 732 24.61 -9.65 21.49
CA ALA A 732 23.75 -9.91 22.64
C ALA A 732 22.87 -8.72 23.05
N PRO A 733 23.30 -7.43 22.97
CA PRO A 733 22.43 -6.32 23.31
C PRO A 733 21.18 -6.25 22.42
N LEU A 734 21.33 -6.45 21.08
CA LEU A 734 20.20 -6.42 20.16
C LEU A 734 19.28 -7.63 20.32
N LEU A 735 19.83 -8.82 20.50
CA LEU A 735 19.03 -10.04 20.74
C LEU A 735 18.17 -9.89 22.01
N LYS A 736 18.75 -9.36 23.09
CA LYS A 736 18.02 -9.06 24.34
C LYS A 736 16.94 -8.00 24.13
N ALA A 737 17.24 -6.96 23.35
CA ALA A 737 16.29 -5.90 23.03
C ALA A 737 15.13 -6.44 22.15
N TYR A 738 15.43 -7.25 21.14
CA TYR A 738 14.43 -7.92 20.30
C TYR A 738 13.46 -8.75 21.16
N ASP A 739 13.99 -9.66 21.99
CA ASP A 739 13.17 -10.53 22.84
C ASP A 739 12.30 -9.75 23.85
N ALA A 740 12.76 -8.57 24.27
CA ALA A 740 11.99 -7.69 25.15
C ALA A 740 10.79 -7.04 24.40
N TYR A 741 10.92 -6.77 23.10
CA TYR A 741 9.86 -6.22 22.26
C TYR A 741 8.86 -7.25 21.76
N GLU A 742 9.31 -8.46 21.42
CA GLU A 742 8.45 -9.53 20.88
C GLU A 742 7.26 -9.87 21.80
N LYS A 743 7.36 -9.53 23.07
CA LYS A 743 6.33 -9.73 24.10
C LYS A 743 5.26 -8.62 24.14
N ARG A 744 5.36 -7.58 23.30
CA ARG A 744 4.40 -6.47 23.25
C ARG A 744 3.42 -6.67 22.09
N ASP A 745 2.15 -6.93 22.42
CA ASP A 745 1.07 -7.28 21.49
C ASP A 745 0.81 -6.27 20.37
N LEU A 746 1.08 -6.68 19.10
CA LEU A 746 0.34 -6.23 17.92
C LEU A 746 -0.63 -7.31 17.40
N LYS A 747 -0.58 -8.53 18.02
CA LYS A 747 -1.44 -9.66 17.63
C LYS A 747 -2.86 -9.53 18.13
#